data_b0ab7cede306312f279c9fc399ae6b73
#
_entry.id   b0ab7cede306312f279c9fc399ae6b73
#
_cell.length_a   1.000
_cell.length_b   1.000
_cell.length_c   1.000
_cell.angle_alpha   90.00
_cell.angle_beta   90.00
_cell.angle_gamma   90.00
#
_symmetry.space_group_name_H-M   'P 1'
#
loop_
_entity.id
_entity.type
_entity.pdbx_description
1 polymer ?
#
loop_
_entity_poly.entity_id
_entity_poly.type
_entity_poly.pdbx_seq_one_letter_code
_entity_poly.pdbx_strand_id
1 'polypeptide(L)'
;MGYLRCMHFNFWKWEGAGNDFILFDQREWDHLPSAEQIQHWCDRENGLGADGVIFFKPLNGSGVGDCSNAWDMDYLNADGSRSFCGNGSRAVFALLRSLDWLSDGPYVLQACDGAHAVRWNDELQIPGVEMLPIHPPQSVPSQRSDSGYACFVHTGSPHHIEWVTESELKGLDVKEEGARIRYGSAYAPNGTNVDFACPIADGKILMRTYERGVENETRACGTGATAAAVADYLNNGGLPCRDILMEGGTLHIELPLELPGPKEPLSHVWLYGPAKEQARGIWDGMKFVLSTLLFLIAASFSLASSDSAEQLGPPSVSPANLEISILTCSPGRDLYSAWGHTAIRVLDVSQAPPVDMVYNFGTFEFSEGFYTRFMRGQLDYRLARSSFATFQREYFNSGRAVLEQPLALSQEDAEAVAAYLAWNHLPENRVYAYKFFEDNCSSRVLTVMQTTFGDRWSSGCEEDAAQSVTYRQSLMPYIAGDSWIAEGILFILGPRTDEVMPPCGSSYLPDGLMNQLLKCKLDGLAVAGAPEELIPPQQPWFRSHPYPGWAQPFVWAMGLLLWSAGWSWMRWRQWRNGETALRWQRVAGRVPLALAAPLGVLLVLMWTSTDHRDTWSNWNLMWTLPASIWLGILPWVSGDRRRSVQKILGVLLLLFLLLGSFIPQFVSLVSMMCAGAVWLSMDPWRVIEEKGWWLRLKTGGGVQDAPDS
;
A
#
# COMPACT_ATOMS: atom_id res chain seq x y z
N MET A 1 12.22 -26.75 -17.36
CA MET A 1 11.84 -25.58 -18.15
C MET A 1 10.38 -25.28 -17.86
N GLY A 2 10.10 -24.57 -16.78
CA GLY A 2 8.78 -24.09 -16.40
C GLY A 2 8.70 -22.63 -16.82
N TYR A 3 7.74 -22.32 -17.63
CA TYR A 3 7.49 -21.05 -18.27
C TYR A 3 7.38 -19.93 -17.23
N LEU A 4 8.30 -18.98 -17.24
CA LEU A 4 7.97 -17.59 -16.95
C LEU A 4 6.91 -17.21 -18.01
N ARG A 5 5.62 -17.33 -17.69
CA ARG A 5 4.59 -16.67 -18.45
C ARG A 5 4.91 -15.18 -18.35
N CYS A 6 5.37 -14.59 -19.42
CA CYS A 6 5.30 -13.15 -19.61
C CYS A 6 3.83 -12.79 -19.38
N MET A 7 3.54 -12.12 -18.26
CA MET A 7 2.18 -11.69 -17.96
C MET A 7 1.88 -10.49 -18.86
N HIS A 8 1.35 -10.77 -20.05
CA HIS A 8 0.79 -9.77 -20.94
C HIS A 8 -0.71 -9.74 -20.67
N PHE A 9 -1.23 -8.61 -20.23
CA PHE A 9 -2.65 -8.42 -20.02
C PHE A 9 -3.20 -7.45 -21.05
N ASN A 10 -4.33 -7.81 -21.68
CA ASN A 10 -5.05 -6.88 -22.53
C ASN A 10 -5.70 -5.81 -21.68
N PHE A 11 -5.59 -4.54 -22.05
CA PHE A 11 -6.32 -3.45 -21.44
C PHE A 11 -7.04 -2.62 -22.49
N TRP A 12 -8.15 -2.05 -22.09
CA TRP A 12 -8.89 -1.05 -22.85
C TRP A 12 -8.96 0.23 -22.02
N LYS A 13 -8.73 1.36 -22.68
CA LYS A 13 -8.93 2.67 -22.07
C LYS A 13 -10.20 3.29 -22.67
N TRP A 14 -11.16 3.56 -21.80
CA TRP A 14 -12.46 4.11 -22.16
C TRP A 14 -12.74 5.37 -21.37
N GLU A 15 -13.49 6.29 -21.98
CA GLU A 15 -14.00 7.51 -21.37
C GLU A 15 -15.51 7.40 -21.23
N GLY A 16 -16.03 7.83 -20.07
CA GLY A 16 -17.46 7.99 -19.82
C GLY A 16 -17.76 9.41 -19.32
N ALA A 17 -18.28 10.27 -20.18
CA ALA A 17 -18.62 11.66 -19.86
C ALA A 17 -17.46 12.45 -19.20
N GLY A 18 -16.25 12.31 -19.75
CA GLY A 18 -15.07 13.06 -19.28
C GLY A 18 -14.24 12.35 -18.18
N ASN A 19 -14.74 11.28 -17.58
CA ASN A 19 -13.93 10.38 -16.75
C ASN A 19 -13.33 9.27 -17.62
N ASP A 20 -12.06 8.97 -17.43
CA ASP A 20 -11.38 7.92 -18.16
C ASP A 20 -11.00 6.73 -17.26
N PHE A 21 -11.13 5.53 -17.82
CA PHE A 21 -10.98 4.28 -17.09
C PHE A 21 -10.06 3.33 -17.84
N ILE A 22 -9.25 2.56 -17.10
CA ILE A 22 -8.53 1.41 -17.62
C ILE A 22 -9.33 0.17 -17.29
N LEU A 23 -9.73 -0.61 -18.30
CA LEU A 23 -10.56 -1.79 -18.15
C LEU A 23 -9.73 -3.05 -18.41
N PHE A 24 -9.88 -4.05 -17.55
CA PHE A 24 -9.23 -5.35 -17.65
C PHE A 24 -10.24 -6.49 -17.56
N ASP A 25 -10.05 -7.51 -18.37
CA ASP A 25 -10.76 -8.78 -18.20
C ASP A 25 -10.17 -9.52 -17.00
N GLN A 26 -10.96 -9.65 -15.93
CA GLN A 26 -10.50 -10.29 -14.69
C GLN A 26 -10.17 -11.78 -14.87
N ARG A 27 -10.66 -12.44 -15.93
CA ARG A 27 -10.34 -13.83 -16.24
C ARG A 27 -8.87 -14.06 -16.61
N GLU A 28 -8.20 -13.00 -17.06
CA GLU A 28 -6.76 -13.04 -17.39
C GLU A 28 -5.89 -12.92 -16.12
N TRP A 29 -6.48 -12.68 -14.95
CA TRP A 29 -5.78 -12.37 -13.70
C TRP A 29 -5.95 -13.46 -12.66
N ASP A 30 -4.84 -14.02 -12.17
CA ASP A 30 -4.85 -14.94 -11.04
C ASP A 30 -5.18 -14.20 -9.71
N HIS A 31 -4.76 -12.94 -9.60
CA HIS A 31 -4.99 -12.06 -8.44
C HIS A 31 -5.19 -10.62 -8.91
N LEU A 32 -6.07 -9.88 -8.23
CA LEU A 32 -6.21 -8.46 -8.46
C LEU A 32 -4.93 -7.69 -8.05
N PRO A 33 -4.59 -6.59 -8.73
CA PRO A 33 -3.43 -5.77 -8.41
C PRO A 33 -3.59 -5.09 -7.05
N SER A 34 -2.46 -4.70 -6.45
CA SER A 34 -2.45 -3.91 -5.22
C SER A 34 -2.92 -2.47 -5.48
N ALA A 35 -3.31 -1.76 -4.42
CA ALA A 35 -3.68 -0.35 -4.51
C ALA A 35 -2.57 0.51 -5.14
N GLU A 36 -1.30 0.19 -4.85
CA GLU A 36 -0.15 0.89 -5.44
C GLU A 36 -0.04 0.67 -6.95
N GLN A 37 -0.34 -0.54 -7.42
CA GLN A 37 -0.38 -0.81 -8.86
C GLN A 37 -1.51 -0.05 -9.54
N ILE A 38 -2.68 0.05 -8.90
CA ILE A 38 -3.80 0.86 -9.37
C ILE A 38 -3.41 2.33 -9.47
N GLN A 39 -2.82 2.88 -8.40
CA GLN A 39 -2.32 4.26 -8.38
C GLN A 39 -1.33 4.52 -9.50
N HIS A 40 -0.35 3.61 -9.68
CA HIS A 40 0.64 3.74 -10.75
C HIS A 40 0.00 3.73 -12.14
N TRP A 41 -0.99 2.86 -12.39
CA TRP A 41 -1.68 2.84 -13.68
C TRP A 41 -2.51 4.09 -13.91
N CYS A 42 -3.11 4.63 -12.85
CA CYS A 42 -3.91 5.85 -12.90
C CYS A 42 -3.05 7.13 -13.00
N ASP A 43 -1.76 7.06 -12.65
CA ASP A 43 -0.84 8.20 -12.75
C ASP A 43 -0.76 8.69 -14.21
N ARG A 44 -1.09 9.99 -14.42
CA ARG A 44 -1.14 10.59 -15.75
C ARG A 44 0.22 10.91 -16.34
N GLU A 45 1.27 10.98 -15.52
CA GLU A 45 2.64 11.28 -15.96
C GLU A 45 3.48 10.01 -16.17
N ASN A 46 3.32 9.02 -15.27
CA ASN A 46 4.19 7.84 -15.25
C ASN A 46 3.47 6.51 -15.48
N GLY A 47 2.14 6.53 -15.60
CA GLY A 47 1.29 5.36 -15.82
C GLY A 47 0.55 5.39 -17.15
N LEU A 48 -0.58 4.68 -17.22
CA LEU A 48 -1.52 4.75 -18.34
C LEU A 48 -2.40 6.01 -18.25
N GLY A 49 -2.51 6.59 -17.05
CA GLY A 49 -3.28 7.79 -16.72
C GLY A 49 -4.78 7.54 -16.81
N ALA A 50 -5.48 7.53 -15.68
CA ALA A 50 -6.93 7.37 -15.63
C ALA A 50 -7.51 7.85 -14.30
N ASP A 51 -8.82 8.05 -14.22
CA ASP A 51 -9.53 8.34 -12.98
C ASP A 51 -9.76 7.08 -12.15
N GLY A 52 -9.65 5.89 -12.75
CA GLY A 52 -9.74 4.62 -12.06
C GLY A 52 -9.57 3.41 -12.97
N VAL A 53 -9.57 2.23 -12.34
CA VAL A 53 -9.41 0.94 -13.01
C VAL A 53 -10.65 0.08 -12.79
N ILE A 54 -11.07 -0.63 -13.81
CA ILE A 54 -12.23 -1.53 -13.75
C ILE A 54 -11.80 -2.94 -14.14
N PHE A 55 -12.08 -3.90 -13.26
CA PHE A 55 -12.00 -5.31 -13.56
C PHE A 55 -13.40 -5.84 -13.84
N PHE A 56 -13.57 -6.61 -14.92
CA PHE A 56 -14.86 -7.19 -15.26
C PHE A 56 -14.72 -8.65 -15.66
N LYS A 57 -15.75 -9.45 -15.34
CA LYS A 57 -15.84 -10.88 -15.72
C LYS A 57 -17.31 -11.29 -15.81
N PRO A 58 -17.67 -12.32 -16.61
CA PRO A 58 -19.02 -12.86 -16.60
C PRO A 58 -19.33 -13.53 -15.25
N LEU A 59 -20.55 -13.35 -14.74
CA LEU A 59 -21.04 -14.04 -13.54
C LEU A 59 -21.25 -15.54 -13.78
N ASN A 60 -21.66 -15.91 -15.01
CA ASN A 60 -21.89 -17.29 -15.42
C ASN A 60 -21.04 -17.56 -16.68
N GLY A 61 -19.91 -18.23 -16.50
CA GLY A 61 -19.01 -18.55 -17.63
C GLY A 61 -17.58 -18.67 -17.14
N SER A 62 -16.74 -19.46 -17.80
CA SER A 62 -15.37 -19.76 -17.34
C SER A 62 -14.29 -19.46 -18.37
N GLY A 63 -14.62 -19.06 -19.59
CA GLY A 63 -13.69 -18.85 -20.69
C GLY A 63 -13.51 -17.38 -21.07
N VAL A 64 -12.29 -16.99 -21.48
CA VAL A 64 -12.05 -15.67 -22.08
C VAL A 64 -12.80 -15.61 -23.41
N GLY A 65 -13.62 -14.56 -23.62
CA GLY A 65 -14.45 -14.38 -24.81
C GLY A 65 -15.85 -15.05 -24.76
N ASP A 66 -16.23 -15.69 -23.64
CA ASP A 66 -17.57 -16.22 -23.49
C ASP A 66 -18.61 -15.08 -23.42
N CYS A 67 -19.72 -15.21 -24.16
CA CYS A 67 -20.82 -14.27 -24.12
C CYS A 67 -21.63 -14.48 -22.83
N SER A 68 -22.07 -13.36 -22.19
CA SER A 68 -22.92 -13.38 -21.02
C SER A 68 -23.85 -12.17 -21.04
N ASN A 69 -25.00 -12.29 -20.37
CA ASN A 69 -25.91 -11.18 -20.10
C ASN A 69 -25.75 -10.61 -18.68
N ALA A 70 -24.95 -11.27 -17.84
CA ALA A 70 -24.67 -10.84 -16.47
C ALA A 70 -23.15 -10.83 -16.21
N TRP A 71 -22.63 -9.66 -15.80
CA TRP A 71 -21.21 -9.40 -15.62
C TRP A 71 -20.96 -8.83 -14.22
N ASP A 72 -19.85 -9.24 -13.63
CA ASP A 72 -19.28 -8.66 -12.41
C ASP A 72 -18.37 -7.49 -12.80
N MET A 73 -18.44 -6.41 -12.03
CA MET A 73 -17.66 -5.21 -12.27
C MET A 73 -17.09 -4.68 -10.95
N ASP A 74 -15.79 -4.67 -10.84
CA ASP A 74 -15.06 -4.14 -9.68
C ASP A 74 -14.34 -2.84 -10.07
N TYR A 75 -14.92 -1.69 -9.69
CA TYR A 75 -14.34 -0.37 -9.92
C TYR A 75 -13.45 0.04 -8.75
N LEU A 76 -12.23 0.40 -9.06
CA LEU A 76 -11.21 0.90 -8.16
C LEU A 76 -10.86 2.35 -8.53
N ASN A 77 -11.09 3.27 -7.61
CA ASN A 77 -10.63 4.65 -7.76
C ASN A 77 -9.10 4.71 -7.90
N ALA A 78 -8.58 5.85 -8.33
CA ALA A 78 -7.13 6.03 -8.46
C ALA A 78 -6.35 5.79 -7.17
N ASP A 79 -6.96 5.91 -6.00
CA ASP A 79 -6.38 5.58 -4.69
C ASP A 79 -6.49 4.10 -4.30
N GLY A 80 -7.10 3.27 -5.17
CA GLY A 80 -7.36 1.85 -4.94
C GLY A 80 -8.62 1.55 -4.13
N SER A 81 -9.37 2.56 -3.68
CA SER A 81 -10.64 2.37 -2.97
C SER A 81 -11.75 1.94 -3.93
N ARG A 82 -12.69 1.14 -3.42
CA ARG A 82 -13.85 0.66 -4.20
C ARG A 82 -15.04 1.58 -4.04
N SER A 83 -15.73 1.83 -5.16
CA SER A 83 -17.02 2.52 -5.15
C SER A 83 -17.86 2.12 -6.36
N PHE A 84 -19.14 2.44 -6.35
CA PHE A 84 -19.95 2.42 -7.56
C PHE A 84 -19.59 3.61 -8.45
N CYS A 85 -19.52 3.37 -9.75
CA CYS A 85 -19.25 4.42 -10.74
C CYS A 85 -20.19 4.26 -11.96
N GLY A 86 -21.20 5.11 -12.06
CA GLY A 86 -22.14 5.10 -13.18
C GLY A 86 -21.50 5.38 -14.53
N ASN A 87 -20.46 6.23 -14.58
CA ASN A 87 -19.67 6.50 -15.79
C ASN A 87 -18.87 5.25 -16.21
N GLY A 88 -18.25 4.57 -15.24
CA GLY A 88 -17.51 3.32 -15.45
C GLY A 88 -18.44 2.18 -15.89
N SER A 89 -19.64 2.06 -15.30
CA SER A 89 -20.62 1.03 -15.68
C SER A 89 -21.03 1.15 -17.15
N ARG A 90 -21.25 2.39 -17.62
CA ARG A 90 -21.56 2.64 -19.03
C ARG A 90 -20.39 2.31 -19.95
N ALA A 91 -19.16 2.62 -19.53
CA ALA A 91 -17.96 2.29 -20.27
C ALA A 91 -17.76 0.77 -20.40
N VAL A 92 -17.96 -0.01 -19.32
CA VAL A 92 -17.90 -1.48 -19.36
C VAL A 92 -18.96 -2.04 -20.31
N PHE A 93 -20.22 -1.59 -20.19
CA PHE A 93 -21.29 -2.08 -21.06
C PHE A 93 -21.03 -1.76 -22.54
N ALA A 94 -20.55 -0.56 -22.85
CA ALA A 94 -20.19 -0.17 -24.21
C ALA A 94 -19.01 -1.00 -24.74
N LEU A 95 -18.00 -1.29 -23.93
CA LEU A 95 -16.90 -2.17 -24.28
C LEU A 95 -17.39 -3.58 -24.60
N LEU A 96 -18.19 -4.19 -23.69
CA LEU A 96 -18.73 -5.55 -23.88
C LEU A 96 -19.55 -5.66 -25.15
N ARG A 97 -20.35 -4.63 -25.47
CA ARG A 97 -21.08 -4.53 -26.74
C ARG A 97 -20.13 -4.44 -27.94
N SER A 98 -19.07 -3.65 -27.87
CA SER A 98 -18.10 -3.48 -28.94
C SER A 98 -17.25 -4.73 -29.23
N LEU A 99 -17.15 -5.64 -28.23
CA LEU A 99 -16.43 -6.91 -28.32
C LEU A 99 -17.34 -8.08 -28.75
N ASP A 100 -18.65 -7.84 -28.93
CA ASP A 100 -19.67 -8.87 -29.16
C ASP A 100 -19.70 -9.95 -28.07
N TRP A 101 -19.43 -9.55 -26.81
CA TRP A 101 -19.42 -10.46 -25.63
C TRP A 101 -20.76 -10.50 -24.88
N LEU A 102 -21.79 -9.81 -25.40
CA LEU A 102 -23.12 -9.82 -24.82
C LEU A 102 -23.97 -10.92 -25.48
N SER A 103 -24.56 -11.82 -24.67
CA SER A 103 -25.60 -12.75 -25.15
C SER A 103 -26.96 -12.06 -25.21
N ASP A 104 -27.97 -12.72 -25.81
CA ASP A 104 -29.33 -12.17 -25.85
C ASP A 104 -29.94 -12.05 -24.46
N GLY A 105 -30.68 -10.97 -24.20
CA GLY A 105 -31.49 -10.81 -22.99
C GLY A 105 -31.32 -9.46 -22.29
N PRO A 106 -31.94 -9.29 -21.14
CA PRO A 106 -31.69 -8.15 -20.28
C PRO A 106 -30.27 -8.27 -19.71
N TYR A 107 -29.53 -7.14 -19.70
CA TYR A 107 -28.15 -7.10 -19.25
C TYR A 107 -28.04 -6.58 -17.82
N VAL A 108 -27.15 -7.18 -17.03
CA VAL A 108 -26.92 -6.82 -15.63
C VAL A 108 -25.43 -6.67 -15.37
N LEU A 109 -25.04 -5.59 -14.70
CA LEU A 109 -23.72 -5.41 -14.09
C LEU A 109 -23.86 -5.54 -12.57
N GLN A 110 -23.14 -6.48 -11.98
CA GLN A 110 -23.00 -6.61 -10.53
C GLN A 110 -21.88 -5.71 -10.09
N ALA A 111 -22.18 -4.65 -9.35
CA ALA A 111 -21.20 -3.74 -8.75
C ALA A 111 -21.12 -3.95 -7.22
N CYS A 112 -20.24 -3.18 -6.57
CA CYS A 112 -20.01 -3.31 -5.12
C CYS A 112 -21.21 -2.93 -4.25
N ASP A 113 -22.15 -2.12 -4.76
CA ASP A 113 -23.37 -1.68 -4.09
C ASP A 113 -24.62 -2.48 -4.49
N GLY A 114 -24.54 -3.31 -5.53
CA GLY A 114 -25.65 -4.13 -5.97
C GLY A 114 -25.66 -4.45 -7.47
N ALA A 115 -26.78 -5.02 -7.91
CA ALA A 115 -27.02 -5.34 -9.32
C ALA A 115 -27.68 -4.16 -10.02
N HIS A 116 -27.13 -3.74 -11.14
CA HIS A 116 -27.61 -2.66 -11.98
C HIS A 116 -28.01 -3.21 -13.35
N ALA A 117 -29.24 -2.95 -13.79
CA ALA A 117 -29.59 -3.21 -15.17
C ALA A 117 -28.87 -2.21 -16.09
N VAL A 118 -28.42 -2.69 -17.25
CA VAL A 118 -27.80 -1.83 -18.27
C VAL A 118 -28.50 -2.04 -19.60
N ARG A 119 -28.61 -1.01 -20.39
CA ARG A 119 -29.23 -1.06 -21.72
C ARG A 119 -28.64 -0.04 -22.68
N TRP A 120 -28.83 -0.26 -23.97
CA TRP A 120 -28.47 0.69 -24.99
C TRP A 120 -29.71 1.54 -25.35
N ASN A 121 -29.54 2.84 -25.43
CA ASN A 121 -30.56 3.73 -25.95
C ASN A 121 -30.34 3.90 -27.47
N ASP A 122 -31.25 3.34 -28.28
CA ASP A 122 -31.10 3.32 -29.73
C ASP A 122 -31.37 4.69 -30.37
N GLU A 123 -32.14 5.59 -29.73
CA GLU A 123 -32.37 6.94 -30.22
C GLU A 123 -31.16 7.84 -30.00
N LEU A 124 -30.58 7.80 -28.80
CA LEU A 124 -29.44 8.61 -28.43
C LEU A 124 -28.08 7.96 -28.80
N GLN A 125 -28.09 6.68 -29.15
CA GLN A 125 -26.89 5.87 -29.46
C GLN A 125 -25.85 5.85 -28.31
N ILE A 126 -26.34 5.77 -27.06
CA ILE A 126 -25.51 5.77 -25.85
C ILE A 126 -25.96 4.70 -24.85
N PRO A 127 -25.01 4.19 -24.01
CA PRO A 127 -25.32 3.26 -22.94
C PRO A 127 -26.01 3.94 -21.75
N GLY A 128 -26.87 3.18 -21.07
CA GLY A 128 -27.52 3.56 -19.82
C GLY A 128 -27.35 2.52 -18.73
N VAL A 129 -27.33 2.98 -17.48
CA VAL A 129 -27.31 2.15 -16.26
C VAL A 129 -28.49 2.55 -15.37
N GLU A 130 -29.20 1.56 -14.84
CA GLU A 130 -30.27 1.78 -13.86
C GLU A 130 -29.64 2.02 -12.49
N MET A 131 -30.04 3.11 -11.85
CA MET A 131 -29.60 3.44 -10.49
C MET A 131 -30.41 2.62 -9.46
N LEU A 132 -29.78 2.32 -8.32
CA LEU A 132 -30.51 1.73 -7.19
C LEU A 132 -31.62 2.67 -6.69
N PRO A 133 -32.66 2.16 -5.99
CA PRO A 133 -33.78 2.98 -5.53
C PRO A 133 -33.31 4.20 -4.72
N ILE A 134 -33.77 5.39 -5.10
CA ILE A 134 -33.33 6.68 -4.57
C ILE A 134 -34.40 7.24 -3.64
N HIS A 135 -34.03 7.50 -2.39
CA HIS A 135 -34.96 8.15 -1.45
C HIS A 135 -35.22 9.61 -1.83
N PRO A 136 -36.45 10.14 -1.52
CA PRO A 136 -36.77 11.51 -1.81
C PRO A 136 -35.80 12.52 -1.23
N PRO A 137 -35.57 13.67 -1.92
CA PRO A 137 -34.68 14.73 -1.45
C PRO A 137 -35.07 15.24 -0.06
N GLN A 138 -34.07 15.46 0.79
CA GLN A 138 -34.24 16.11 2.07
C GLN A 138 -33.94 17.61 1.92
N SER A 139 -34.90 18.48 2.26
CA SER A 139 -34.63 19.92 2.30
C SER A 139 -33.60 20.24 3.39
N VAL A 140 -32.55 20.93 3.03
CA VAL A 140 -31.51 21.39 3.95
C VAL A 140 -31.28 22.89 3.78
N PRO A 141 -30.78 23.61 4.80
CA PRO A 141 -30.44 25.02 4.65
C PRO A 141 -29.34 25.19 3.58
N SER A 142 -29.49 26.21 2.72
CA SER A 142 -28.42 26.60 1.83
C SER A 142 -27.20 27.03 2.67
N GLN A 143 -26.04 26.60 2.24
CA GLN A 143 -24.77 26.99 2.88
C GLN A 143 -24.18 28.26 2.25
N ARG A 144 -24.82 28.81 1.20
CA ARG A 144 -24.36 30.00 0.47
C ARG A 144 -25.17 31.27 0.74
N SER A 145 -26.44 31.13 1.06
CA SER A 145 -27.36 32.27 1.23
C SER A 145 -28.49 31.94 2.20
N ASP A 146 -28.83 32.86 3.09
CA ASP A 146 -29.95 32.73 4.05
C ASP A 146 -31.31 32.56 3.37
N SER A 147 -31.45 32.99 2.12
CA SER A 147 -32.63 32.85 1.30
C SER A 147 -32.53 31.78 0.25
N GLY A 148 -31.41 31.09 0.15
CA GLY A 148 -31.13 30.02 -0.80
C GLY A 148 -31.87 28.73 -0.47
N TYR A 149 -32.12 27.91 -1.50
CA TYR A 149 -32.68 26.57 -1.36
C TYR A 149 -31.65 25.52 -1.68
N ALA A 150 -31.52 24.56 -0.80
CA ALA A 150 -30.61 23.40 -0.99
C ALA A 150 -31.33 22.11 -0.60
N CYS A 151 -30.84 20.99 -1.11
CA CYS A 151 -31.36 19.68 -0.74
C CYS A 151 -30.20 18.65 -0.64
N PHE A 152 -30.47 17.60 0.11
CA PHE A 152 -29.58 16.45 0.23
C PHE A 152 -30.24 15.22 -0.39
N VAL A 153 -29.50 14.52 -1.25
CA VAL A 153 -29.94 13.28 -1.91
C VAL A 153 -28.83 12.24 -1.84
N HIS A 154 -29.20 11.00 -1.59
CA HIS A 154 -28.27 9.89 -1.61
C HIS A 154 -28.55 8.99 -2.82
N THR A 155 -27.64 8.92 -3.78
CA THR A 155 -27.77 8.16 -5.04
C THR A 155 -26.70 7.07 -5.19
N GLY A 156 -26.40 6.35 -4.09
CA GLY A 156 -25.23 5.49 -3.95
C GLY A 156 -24.03 6.26 -3.34
N SER A 157 -24.02 7.58 -3.50
CA SER A 157 -23.10 8.53 -2.86
C SER A 157 -23.92 9.72 -2.31
N PRO A 158 -23.50 10.36 -1.19
CA PRO A 158 -24.18 11.51 -0.62
C PRO A 158 -23.93 12.76 -1.46
N HIS A 159 -24.98 13.52 -1.75
CA HIS A 159 -24.95 14.75 -2.54
C HIS A 159 -25.69 15.90 -1.85
N HIS A 160 -24.99 17.01 -1.64
CA HIS A 160 -25.56 18.30 -1.28
C HIS A 160 -25.72 19.14 -2.55
N ILE A 161 -26.93 19.56 -2.86
CA ILE A 161 -27.25 20.31 -4.06
C ILE A 161 -27.60 21.74 -3.66
N GLU A 162 -26.80 22.70 -4.11
CA GLU A 162 -27.06 24.13 -4.05
C GLU A 162 -27.69 24.61 -5.36
N TRP A 163 -28.89 25.12 -5.28
CA TRP A 163 -29.56 25.69 -6.44
C TRP A 163 -29.11 27.13 -6.66
N VAL A 164 -28.50 27.42 -7.80
CA VAL A 164 -27.88 28.70 -8.12
C VAL A 164 -28.37 29.25 -9.44
N THR A 165 -28.17 30.54 -9.67
CA THR A 165 -28.42 31.14 -10.97
C THR A 165 -27.27 30.88 -11.95
N GLU A 166 -27.56 31.01 -13.26
CA GLU A 166 -26.51 30.82 -14.29
C GLU A 166 -25.34 31.78 -14.15
N SER A 167 -25.58 33.01 -13.72
CA SER A 167 -24.51 34.00 -13.48
C SER A 167 -23.65 33.64 -12.28
N GLU A 168 -24.27 33.12 -11.23
CA GLU A 168 -23.52 32.62 -10.04
C GLU A 168 -22.70 31.39 -10.39
N LEU A 169 -23.26 30.43 -11.14
CA LEU A 169 -22.60 29.21 -11.54
C LEU A 169 -21.33 29.50 -12.38
N LYS A 170 -21.41 30.47 -13.29
CA LYS A 170 -20.27 30.87 -14.14
C LYS A 170 -19.12 31.53 -13.36
N GLY A 171 -19.45 32.29 -12.31
CA GLY A 171 -18.46 33.00 -11.49
C GLY A 171 -17.97 32.24 -10.27
N LEU A 172 -18.43 30.99 -10.07
CA LEU A 172 -18.21 30.21 -8.86
C LEU A 172 -16.82 29.58 -8.84
N ASP A 173 -16.09 29.77 -7.75
CA ASP A 173 -14.95 28.90 -7.39
C ASP A 173 -15.51 27.63 -6.73
N VAL A 174 -15.68 26.59 -7.57
CA VAL A 174 -16.24 25.29 -7.12
C VAL A 174 -15.34 24.61 -6.11
N LYS A 175 -14.01 24.79 -6.23
CA LYS A 175 -13.05 24.18 -5.31
C LYS A 175 -13.16 24.79 -3.91
N GLU A 176 -13.18 26.09 -3.80
CA GLU A 176 -13.24 26.78 -2.50
C GLU A 176 -14.61 26.57 -1.85
N GLU A 177 -15.71 26.85 -2.57
CA GLU A 177 -17.06 26.76 -2.04
C GLU A 177 -17.48 25.30 -1.78
N GLY A 178 -17.11 24.38 -2.67
CA GLY A 178 -17.37 22.95 -2.49
C GLY A 178 -16.65 22.39 -1.27
N ALA A 179 -15.39 22.71 -1.10
CA ALA A 179 -14.63 22.31 0.09
C ALA A 179 -15.25 22.86 1.38
N ARG A 180 -15.65 24.14 1.39
CA ARG A 180 -16.29 24.79 2.54
C ARG A 180 -17.56 24.06 2.99
N ILE A 181 -18.42 23.66 2.04
CA ILE A 181 -19.65 22.91 2.34
C ILE A 181 -19.34 21.48 2.76
N ARG A 182 -18.48 20.80 2.00
CA ARG A 182 -18.10 19.40 2.26
C ARG A 182 -17.53 19.18 3.67
N TYR A 183 -16.66 20.07 4.12
CA TYR A 183 -16.04 20.00 5.45
C TYR A 183 -16.81 20.73 6.52
N GLY A 184 -17.96 21.34 6.18
CA GLY A 184 -18.84 22.00 7.13
C GLY A 184 -19.41 21.05 8.18
N SER A 185 -19.78 21.58 9.34
CA SER A 185 -20.31 20.81 10.48
C SER A 185 -21.57 19.99 10.14
N ALA A 186 -22.31 20.40 9.11
CA ALA A 186 -23.52 19.70 8.67
C ALA A 186 -23.24 18.31 8.08
N TYR A 187 -22.02 18.07 7.57
CA TYR A 187 -21.65 16.83 6.91
C TYR A 187 -20.45 16.12 7.56
N ALA A 188 -19.91 16.68 8.65
CA ALA A 188 -18.83 16.05 9.41
C ALA A 188 -19.34 14.76 10.08
N PRO A 189 -18.47 13.70 10.18
CA PRO A 189 -17.10 13.65 9.71
C PRO A 189 -16.96 13.14 8.26
N ASN A 190 -18.02 12.58 7.66
CA ASN A 190 -17.93 11.80 6.41
C ASN A 190 -17.89 12.67 5.14
N GLY A 191 -18.35 13.91 5.23
CA GLY A 191 -18.48 14.82 4.11
C GLY A 191 -19.51 14.38 3.07
N THR A 192 -19.71 15.22 2.06
CA THR A 192 -20.64 15.00 0.95
C THR A 192 -20.01 15.46 -0.36
N ASN A 193 -20.49 14.99 -1.51
CA ASN A 193 -20.29 15.67 -2.78
C ASN A 193 -21.11 16.96 -2.76
N VAL A 194 -20.66 18.00 -3.45
CA VAL A 194 -21.36 19.28 -3.52
C VAL A 194 -21.63 19.63 -4.97
N ASP A 195 -22.91 19.71 -5.32
CA ASP A 195 -23.38 20.00 -6.66
C ASP A 195 -23.97 21.42 -6.70
N PHE A 196 -23.48 22.24 -7.59
CA PHE A 196 -24.03 23.55 -7.88
C PHE A 196 -24.85 23.43 -9.16
N ALA A 197 -26.18 23.52 -9.04
CA ALA A 197 -27.10 23.21 -10.11
C ALA A 197 -27.97 24.43 -10.47
N CYS A 198 -28.15 24.70 -11.78
CA CYS A 198 -28.96 25.75 -12.31
C CYS A 198 -29.95 25.18 -13.33
N PRO A 199 -31.23 25.01 -12.96
CA PRO A 199 -32.27 24.66 -13.94
C PRO A 199 -32.42 25.74 -15.00
N ILE A 200 -32.45 25.31 -16.26
CA ILE A 200 -32.71 26.17 -17.41
C ILE A 200 -33.95 25.67 -18.21
N ALA A 201 -34.27 26.26 -19.35
CA ALA A 201 -35.41 25.85 -20.13
C ALA A 201 -35.33 24.38 -20.60
N ASP A 202 -36.49 23.80 -20.90
CA ASP A 202 -36.67 22.49 -21.55
C ASP A 202 -36.13 21.28 -20.75
N GLY A 203 -36.22 21.33 -19.42
CA GLY A 203 -35.78 20.22 -18.57
C GLY A 203 -34.24 20.03 -18.49
N LYS A 204 -33.49 21.06 -18.86
CA LYS A 204 -32.04 21.07 -18.80
C LYS A 204 -31.53 21.69 -17.50
N ILE A 205 -30.45 21.17 -16.96
CA ILE A 205 -29.80 21.67 -15.76
C ILE A 205 -28.31 21.83 -16.06
N LEU A 206 -27.78 23.04 -15.88
CA LEU A 206 -26.33 23.28 -15.87
C LEU A 206 -25.81 22.88 -14.49
N MET A 207 -24.73 22.12 -14.44
CA MET A 207 -24.19 21.63 -13.17
C MET A 207 -22.65 21.59 -13.13
N ARG A 208 -22.10 21.94 -11.96
CA ARG A 208 -20.68 21.79 -11.61
C ARG A 208 -20.60 21.11 -10.26
N THR A 209 -19.66 20.14 -10.10
CA THR A 209 -19.58 19.29 -8.92
C THR A 209 -18.19 19.35 -8.30
N TYR A 210 -18.13 19.56 -6.98
CA TYR A 210 -16.98 19.24 -6.13
C TYR A 210 -17.13 17.83 -5.60
N GLU A 211 -16.23 16.94 -6.00
CA GLU A 211 -16.40 15.51 -5.72
C GLU A 211 -15.59 15.06 -4.51
N ARG A 212 -16.26 14.35 -3.61
CA ARG A 212 -15.68 13.72 -2.43
C ARG A 212 -14.73 12.60 -2.84
N GLY A 213 -13.48 12.66 -2.34
CA GLY A 213 -12.42 11.70 -2.68
C GLY A 213 -11.50 12.20 -3.80
N VAL A 214 -12.02 13.05 -4.71
CA VAL A 214 -11.20 13.80 -5.67
C VAL A 214 -10.71 15.12 -5.07
N GLU A 215 -11.52 15.70 -4.18
CA GLU A 215 -11.27 16.96 -3.47
C GLU A 215 -11.00 18.15 -4.42
N ASN A 216 -11.70 18.13 -5.53
CA ASN A 216 -11.63 19.15 -6.57
C ASN A 216 -12.91 19.12 -7.42
N GLU A 217 -13.05 20.10 -8.33
CA GLU A 217 -14.08 20.07 -9.38
C GLU A 217 -13.80 18.92 -10.35
N THR A 218 -14.84 18.12 -10.66
CA THR A 218 -14.77 17.05 -11.66
C THR A 218 -15.57 17.43 -12.90
N ARG A 219 -15.14 16.92 -14.06
CA ARG A 219 -15.75 17.22 -15.35
C ARG A 219 -17.17 16.66 -15.49
N ALA A 220 -17.48 15.54 -14.79
CA ALA A 220 -18.81 14.98 -14.70
C ALA A 220 -18.93 14.06 -13.48
N CYS A 221 -20.09 14.11 -12.81
CA CYS A 221 -20.47 13.23 -11.72
C CYS A 221 -21.83 12.60 -12.01
N GLY A 222 -21.87 11.31 -12.31
CA GLY A 222 -23.10 10.60 -12.69
C GLY A 222 -24.11 10.52 -11.54
N THR A 223 -23.66 10.24 -10.32
CA THR A 223 -24.51 10.20 -9.12
C THR A 223 -25.03 11.57 -8.75
N GLY A 224 -24.23 12.64 -8.91
CA GLY A 224 -24.65 14.02 -8.72
C GLY A 224 -25.69 14.49 -9.75
N ALA A 225 -25.45 14.16 -11.03
CA ALA A 225 -26.41 14.42 -12.10
C ALA A 225 -27.77 13.77 -11.82
N THR A 226 -27.74 12.51 -11.37
CA THR A 226 -28.96 11.79 -10.97
C THR A 226 -29.63 12.45 -9.77
N ALA A 227 -28.86 12.87 -8.76
CA ALA A 227 -29.39 13.56 -7.58
C ALA A 227 -30.09 14.88 -7.94
N ALA A 228 -29.46 15.70 -8.79
CA ALA A 228 -30.05 16.96 -9.27
C ALA A 228 -31.32 16.73 -10.11
N ALA A 229 -31.30 15.74 -11.01
CA ALA A 229 -32.49 15.39 -11.83
C ALA A 229 -33.67 14.93 -10.98
N VAL A 230 -33.45 14.04 -10.01
CA VAL A 230 -34.49 13.55 -9.09
C VAL A 230 -35.04 14.71 -8.24
N ALA A 231 -34.19 15.55 -7.71
CA ALA A 231 -34.60 16.68 -6.89
C ALA A 231 -35.41 17.69 -7.68
N ASP A 232 -35.00 18.03 -8.90
CA ASP A 232 -35.76 18.95 -9.76
C ASP A 232 -37.09 18.35 -10.17
N TYR A 233 -37.11 17.08 -10.59
CA TYR A 233 -38.34 16.42 -11.03
C TYR A 233 -39.41 16.32 -9.93
N LEU A 234 -38.98 15.94 -8.70
CA LEU A 234 -39.93 15.83 -7.58
C LEU A 234 -40.41 17.18 -7.07
N ASN A 235 -39.64 18.26 -7.25
CA ASN A 235 -40.05 19.62 -6.83
C ASN A 235 -40.85 20.37 -7.89
N ASN A 236 -40.44 20.26 -9.16
CA ASN A 236 -40.96 21.10 -10.23
C ASN A 236 -41.89 20.34 -11.22
N GLY A 237 -41.85 18.98 -11.15
CA GLY A 237 -42.61 18.14 -12.10
C GLY A 237 -42.10 18.25 -13.53
N GLY A 238 -43.01 18.14 -14.50
CA GLY A 238 -42.68 18.26 -15.92
C GLY A 238 -42.40 16.93 -16.61
N LEU A 239 -41.56 16.92 -17.64
CA LEU A 239 -41.21 15.71 -18.39
C LEU A 239 -40.37 14.74 -17.52
N PRO A 240 -40.58 13.42 -17.69
CA PRO A 240 -39.83 12.40 -16.92
C PRO A 240 -38.41 12.19 -17.47
N CYS A 241 -37.74 13.25 -17.84
CA CYS A 241 -36.35 13.24 -18.27
C CYS A 241 -35.70 14.59 -17.95
N ARG A 242 -34.38 14.53 -17.68
CA ARG A 242 -33.52 15.70 -17.47
C ARG A 242 -32.20 15.54 -18.19
N ASP A 243 -31.82 16.63 -18.85
CA ASP A 243 -30.47 16.74 -19.45
C ASP A 243 -29.57 17.54 -18.52
N ILE A 244 -28.57 16.90 -17.95
CA ILE A 244 -27.61 17.53 -17.08
C ILE A 244 -26.36 17.89 -17.88
N LEU A 245 -26.15 19.19 -18.06
CA LEU A 245 -25.07 19.74 -18.85
C LEU A 245 -23.86 20.01 -17.93
N MET A 246 -22.79 19.26 -18.13
CA MET A 246 -21.53 19.38 -17.40
C MET A 246 -20.37 19.59 -18.39
N GLU A 247 -19.19 19.97 -17.90
CA GLU A 247 -18.01 20.18 -18.76
C GLU A 247 -17.63 18.91 -19.55
N GLY A 248 -17.73 17.72 -18.92
CA GLY A 248 -17.43 16.43 -19.54
C GLY A 248 -18.47 15.91 -20.53
N GLY A 249 -19.60 16.61 -20.68
CA GLY A 249 -20.67 16.23 -21.61
C GLY A 249 -22.05 16.25 -20.98
N THR A 250 -23.05 15.91 -21.77
CA THR A 250 -24.46 15.84 -21.33
C THR A 250 -24.78 14.43 -20.82
N LEU A 251 -25.32 14.38 -19.60
CA LEU A 251 -25.90 13.17 -19.00
C LEU A 251 -27.42 13.24 -19.10
N HIS A 252 -28.04 12.19 -19.60
CA HIS A 252 -29.50 12.11 -19.74
C HIS A 252 -30.08 11.23 -18.64
N ILE A 253 -30.96 11.79 -17.81
CA ILE A 253 -31.59 11.07 -16.71
C ILE A 253 -33.04 10.83 -17.06
N GLU A 254 -33.42 9.56 -17.21
CA GLU A 254 -34.79 9.12 -17.42
C GLU A 254 -35.42 8.73 -16.08
N LEU A 255 -36.57 9.26 -15.78
CA LEU A 255 -37.26 9.14 -14.50
C LEU A 255 -38.59 8.39 -14.71
N PRO A 256 -39.13 7.68 -13.72
CA PRO A 256 -40.40 6.97 -13.87
C PRO A 256 -41.56 7.94 -14.06
N LEU A 257 -42.54 7.56 -14.89
CA LEU A 257 -43.75 8.34 -15.10
C LEU A 257 -44.66 8.38 -13.87
N GLU A 258 -44.73 7.28 -13.14
CA GLU A 258 -45.49 7.16 -11.92
C GLU A 258 -44.60 7.48 -10.71
N LEU A 259 -44.96 8.53 -9.98
CA LEU A 259 -44.25 8.92 -8.77
C LEU A 259 -44.68 8.02 -7.61
N PRO A 260 -43.70 7.48 -6.83
CA PRO A 260 -43.99 6.75 -5.61
C PRO A 260 -44.64 7.67 -4.56
N GLY A 261 -45.11 7.08 -3.47
CA GLY A 261 -45.61 7.85 -2.32
C GLY A 261 -44.51 8.79 -1.75
N PRO A 262 -44.88 9.85 -1.02
CA PRO A 262 -43.96 10.92 -0.59
C PRO A 262 -42.74 10.48 0.21
N LYS A 263 -42.72 9.26 0.72
CA LYS A 263 -41.58 8.68 1.51
C LYS A 263 -41.01 7.42 0.86
N GLU A 264 -41.56 6.98 -0.24
CA GLU A 264 -41.09 5.78 -0.93
C GLU A 264 -39.91 6.11 -1.85
N PRO A 265 -38.94 5.21 -2.00
CA PRO A 265 -37.82 5.42 -2.90
C PRO A 265 -38.26 5.38 -4.37
N LEU A 266 -37.65 6.22 -5.17
CA LEU A 266 -37.83 6.28 -6.62
C LEU A 266 -37.02 5.18 -7.28
N SER A 267 -37.66 4.21 -7.92
CA SER A 267 -37.05 3.13 -8.69
C SER A 267 -37.10 3.42 -10.19
N HIS A 268 -36.37 2.65 -10.99
CA HIS A 268 -36.31 2.77 -12.45
C HIS A 268 -35.80 4.13 -12.94
N VAL A 269 -34.82 4.68 -12.22
CA VAL A 269 -34.08 5.88 -12.66
C VAL A 269 -32.90 5.42 -13.52
N TRP A 270 -32.85 5.91 -14.76
CA TRP A 270 -31.82 5.55 -15.71
C TRP A 270 -30.84 6.70 -15.96
N LEU A 271 -29.56 6.41 -15.85
CA LEU A 271 -28.46 7.34 -16.16
C LEU A 271 -27.83 6.97 -17.50
N TYR A 272 -28.09 7.76 -18.54
CA TYR A 272 -27.44 7.62 -19.84
C TYR A 272 -26.35 8.67 -20.03
N GLY A 273 -25.34 8.33 -20.81
CA GLY A 273 -24.29 9.26 -21.18
C GLY A 273 -23.27 8.65 -22.12
N PRO A 274 -22.47 9.47 -22.78
CA PRO A 274 -21.49 8.98 -23.74
C PRO A 274 -20.50 8.04 -23.09
N ALA A 275 -20.09 7.03 -23.86
CA ALA A 275 -18.95 6.17 -23.54
C ALA A 275 -18.17 5.92 -24.83
N LYS A 276 -16.86 6.13 -24.79
CA LYS A 276 -15.99 6.09 -25.98
C LYS A 276 -14.66 5.44 -25.69
N GLU A 277 -14.23 4.57 -26.59
CA GLU A 277 -12.88 4.01 -26.56
C GLU A 277 -11.84 5.09 -26.85
N GLN A 278 -10.81 5.19 -26.03
CA GLN A 278 -9.65 6.07 -26.23
C GLN A 278 -8.44 5.32 -26.75
N ALA A 279 -8.18 4.13 -26.19
CA ALA A 279 -7.04 3.30 -26.56
C ALA A 279 -7.28 1.84 -26.17
N ARG A 280 -6.49 0.95 -26.76
CA ARG A 280 -6.33 -0.44 -26.30
C ARG A 280 -4.89 -0.86 -26.47
N GLY A 281 -4.44 -1.83 -25.66
CA GLY A 281 -3.07 -2.29 -25.74
C GLY A 281 -2.84 -3.55 -24.90
N ILE A 282 -1.57 -3.92 -24.83
CA ILE A 282 -1.11 -5.03 -23.99
C ILE A 282 -0.20 -4.44 -22.92
N TRP A 283 -0.52 -4.70 -21.66
CA TRP A 283 0.33 -4.35 -20.54
C TRP A 283 1.42 -5.44 -20.38
N ASP A 284 2.69 -5.02 -20.42
CA ASP A 284 3.85 -5.91 -20.25
C ASP A 284 4.44 -5.69 -18.85
N GLY A 285 4.12 -6.58 -17.93
CA GLY A 285 4.57 -6.52 -16.53
C GLY A 285 6.09 -6.60 -16.35
N MET A 286 6.85 -7.04 -17.38
CA MET A 286 8.30 -7.19 -17.28
C MET A 286 9.06 -5.86 -17.43
N LYS A 287 8.51 -4.84 -18.10
CA LYS A 287 9.10 -3.50 -18.19
C LYS A 287 9.09 -2.77 -16.85
N PHE A 288 8.13 -3.09 -15.99
CA PHE A 288 8.00 -2.51 -14.66
C PHE A 288 9.17 -2.86 -13.74
N VAL A 289 9.63 -4.12 -13.74
CA VAL A 289 10.76 -4.56 -12.90
C VAL A 289 12.08 -3.89 -13.33
N LEU A 290 12.26 -3.66 -14.63
CA LEU A 290 13.49 -3.05 -15.16
C LEU A 290 13.51 -1.51 -14.96
N SER A 291 12.36 -0.83 -15.09
CA SER A 291 12.25 0.61 -14.85
C SER A 291 12.37 0.96 -13.37
N THR A 292 11.84 0.13 -12.48
CA THR A 292 11.97 0.31 -11.02
C THR A 292 13.44 0.21 -10.58
N LEU A 293 14.21 -0.68 -11.19
CA LEU A 293 15.64 -0.82 -10.90
C LEU A 293 16.48 0.38 -11.39
N LEU A 294 16.08 1.00 -12.50
CA LEU A 294 16.75 2.19 -13.08
C LEU A 294 16.32 3.49 -12.38
N PHE A 295 15.07 3.58 -11.90
CA PHE A 295 14.54 4.75 -11.20
C PHE A 295 15.15 4.92 -9.79
N LEU A 296 15.51 3.83 -9.13
CA LEU A 296 16.20 3.84 -7.84
C LEU A 296 17.59 4.52 -7.86
N ILE A 297 18.16 4.72 -9.04
CA ILE A 297 19.50 5.32 -9.21
C ILE A 297 19.43 6.85 -9.41
N ALA A 298 18.31 7.40 -9.84
CA ALA A 298 18.19 8.80 -10.29
C ALA A 298 17.69 9.82 -9.22
N ALA A 299 17.14 9.36 -8.08
CA ALA A 299 16.36 10.22 -7.16
C ALA A 299 17.14 10.85 -5.97
N SER A 300 18.44 11.07 -6.08
CA SER A 300 19.30 11.39 -4.92
C SER A 300 19.65 12.88 -4.73
N PHE A 301 18.78 13.87 -4.98
CA PHE A 301 19.10 15.25 -4.56
C PHE A 301 17.85 16.13 -4.34
N SER A 302 17.57 16.53 -3.10
CA SER A 302 17.12 17.86 -2.66
C SER A 302 16.80 17.93 -1.16
N LEU A 303 17.14 19.07 -0.55
CA LEU A 303 17.24 19.34 0.90
C LEU A 303 16.00 19.99 1.54
N ALA A 304 15.95 19.91 2.86
CA ALA A 304 14.88 20.13 3.83
C ALA A 304 14.61 21.58 4.29
N SER A 305 13.44 21.76 4.95
CA SER A 305 13.29 22.72 6.07
C SER A 305 12.09 22.36 6.97
N SER A 306 12.20 22.68 8.27
CA SER A 306 11.31 22.32 9.38
C SER A 306 10.63 23.56 9.97
N ASP A 307 9.39 23.42 10.50
CA ASP A 307 8.82 24.35 11.48
C ASP A 307 7.84 23.63 12.46
N SER A 308 7.79 24.15 13.69
CA SER A 308 7.16 23.57 14.88
C SER A 308 5.88 24.31 15.29
N ALA A 309 4.91 23.60 15.86
CA ALA A 309 3.62 24.14 16.33
C ALA A 309 3.29 23.79 17.78
N GLU A 310 2.56 24.67 18.44
CA GLU A 310 2.23 24.84 19.86
C GLU A 310 0.90 24.16 20.26
N GLN A 311 0.74 23.74 21.52
CA GLN A 311 -0.35 22.88 22.03
C GLN A 311 -1.51 23.67 22.67
N LEU A 312 -2.75 23.23 22.40
CA LEU A 312 -4.00 23.64 23.06
C LEU A 312 -4.77 22.42 23.59
N GLY A 313 -5.36 22.53 24.78
CA GLY A 313 -6.01 21.44 25.50
C GLY A 313 -7.45 21.09 25.05
N PRO A 314 -8.06 19.99 25.58
CA PRO A 314 -9.25 19.35 25.01
C PRO A 314 -10.60 19.98 25.44
N PRO A 315 -11.68 19.80 24.64
CA PRO A 315 -13.05 20.23 24.98
C PRO A 315 -13.82 19.21 25.85
N SER A 316 -14.74 19.68 26.69
CA SER A 316 -15.56 18.89 27.59
C SER A 316 -16.81 18.29 26.95
N VAL A 317 -17.15 17.03 27.27
CA VAL A 317 -18.24 16.23 26.69
C VAL A 317 -19.19 15.75 27.80
N SER A 318 -20.50 15.60 27.53
CA SER A 318 -21.55 15.04 28.40
C SER A 318 -21.38 13.54 28.65
N PRO A 319 -21.91 12.97 29.75
CA PRO A 319 -21.63 11.59 30.17
C PRO A 319 -22.09 10.57 29.12
N ALA A 320 -21.13 9.88 28.53
CA ALA A 320 -21.32 8.80 27.60
C ALA A 320 -21.15 7.46 28.35
N ASN A 321 -21.81 6.40 27.90
CA ASN A 321 -21.56 5.04 28.41
C ASN A 321 -20.61 4.34 27.39
N LEU A 322 -19.31 4.45 27.66
CA LEU A 322 -18.26 4.05 26.75
C LEU A 322 -17.65 2.70 27.12
N GLU A 323 -17.46 1.86 26.12
CA GLU A 323 -16.68 0.63 26.19
C GLU A 323 -15.43 0.76 25.31
N ILE A 324 -14.27 0.45 25.87
CA ILE A 324 -12.98 0.49 25.16
C ILE A 324 -12.45 -0.92 25.01
N SER A 325 -12.06 -1.28 23.80
CA SER A 325 -11.40 -2.56 23.54
C SER A 325 -10.20 -2.41 22.60
N ILE A 326 -9.25 -3.34 22.71
CA ILE A 326 -8.09 -3.43 21.81
C ILE A 326 -8.35 -4.53 20.79
N LEU A 327 -8.21 -4.18 19.52
CA LEU A 327 -8.37 -5.09 18.40
C LEU A 327 -6.98 -5.52 17.91
N THR A 328 -6.74 -6.83 17.94
CA THR A 328 -5.51 -7.44 17.40
C THR A 328 -5.84 -8.17 16.11
N CYS A 329 -5.24 -7.74 15.03
CA CYS A 329 -5.48 -8.25 13.69
C CYS A 329 -4.35 -9.17 13.24
N SER A 330 -4.70 -10.34 12.70
CA SER A 330 -3.72 -11.31 12.23
C SER A 330 -2.85 -10.77 11.08
N PRO A 331 -1.66 -11.35 10.85
CA PRO A 331 -0.83 -11.06 9.69
C PRO A 331 -1.59 -11.16 8.36
N GLY A 332 -1.26 -10.25 7.44
CA GLY A 332 -1.78 -10.24 6.08
C GLY A 332 -0.78 -10.79 5.06
N ARG A 333 -1.19 -10.82 3.79
CA ARG A 333 -0.37 -11.33 2.69
C ARG A 333 0.70 -10.36 2.23
N ASP A 334 0.44 -9.07 2.34
CA ASP A 334 1.36 -8.02 1.89
C ASP A 334 2.42 -7.73 2.94
N LEU A 335 3.61 -7.30 2.49
CA LEU A 335 4.74 -7.08 3.38
C LEU A 335 4.44 -6.07 4.50
N TYR A 336 3.72 -4.99 4.19
CA TYR A 336 3.34 -3.98 5.19
C TYR A 336 2.37 -4.51 6.25
N SER A 337 1.60 -5.56 5.94
CA SER A 337 0.64 -6.21 6.84
C SER A 337 1.16 -7.52 7.45
N ALA A 338 2.38 -7.92 7.08
CA ALA A 338 2.94 -9.24 7.43
C ALA A 338 3.08 -9.45 8.95
N TRP A 339 3.19 -8.39 9.73
CA TRP A 339 3.33 -8.45 11.20
C TRP A 339 2.04 -8.23 11.98
N GLY A 340 0.90 -8.23 11.28
CA GLY A 340 -0.39 -7.95 11.91
C GLY A 340 -0.68 -6.46 12.05
N HIS A 341 -1.68 -6.12 12.91
CA HIS A 341 -2.06 -4.74 13.18
C HIS A 341 -2.76 -4.65 14.54
N THR A 342 -2.71 -3.47 15.18
CA THR A 342 -3.44 -3.18 16.42
C THR A 342 -4.23 -1.90 16.27
N ALA A 343 -5.49 -1.90 16.78
CA ALA A 343 -6.36 -0.74 16.79
C ALA A 343 -7.09 -0.62 18.12
N ILE A 344 -7.67 0.56 18.39
CA ILE A 344 -8.50 0.82 19.59
C ILE A 344 -9.94 1.03 19.13
N ARG A 345 -10.87 0.24 19.67
CA ARG A 345 -12.31 0.39 19.45
C ARG A 345 -12.92 1.19 20.61
N VAL A 346 -13.78 2.13 20.28
CA VAL A 346 -14.56 2.94 21.20
C VAL A 346 -16.02 2.77 20.83
N LEU A 347 -16.78 2.13 21.70
CA LEU A 347 -18.21 1.88 21.54
C LEU A 347 -18.98 2.76 22.56
N ASP A 348 -19.83 3.66 22.06
CA ASP A 348 -20.75 4.46 22.85
C ASP A 348 -22.16 3.87 22.77
N VAL A 349 -22.56 3.15 23.82
CA VAL A 349 -23.88 2.51 23.92
C VAL A 349 -24.97 3.45 24.47
N SER A 350 -24.63 4.68 24.83
CA SER A 350 -25.61 5.66 25.29
C SER A 350 -26.46 6.24 24.13
N GLN A 351 -25.99 6.11 22.92
CA GLN A 351 -26.66 6.61 21.71
C GLN A 351 -27.49 5.53 21.05
N ALA A 352 -28.53 5.94 20.33
CA ALA A 352 -29.41 5.04 19.58
C ALA A 352 -29.53 5.51 18.11
N PRO A 353 -28.88 4.83 17.13
CA PRO A 353 -28.07 3.62 17.28
C PRO A 353 -26.72 3.91 18.00
N PRO A 354 -26.10 2.90 18.62
CA PRO A 354 -24.77 3.04 19.23
C PRO A 354 -23.73 3.57 18.23
N VAL A 355 -22.83 4.43 18.72
CA VAL A 355 -21.71 4.92 17.90
C VAL A 355 -20.49 4.04 18.17
N ASP A 356 -20.06 3.33 17.15
CA ASP A 356 -19.02 2.31 17.22
C ASP A 356 -17.87 2.68 16.26
N MET A 357 -16.74 3.10 16.84
CA MET A 357 -15.61 3.68 16.09
C MET A 357 -14.31 2.96 16.39
N VAL A 358 -13.47 2.84 15.39
CA VAL A 358 -12.12 2.27 15.50
C VAL A 358 -11.08 3.33 15.17
N TYR A 359 -10.10 3.45 16.06
CA TYR A 359 -8.94 4.32 15.91
C TYR A 359 -7.73 3.49 15.52
N ASN A 360 -7.19 3.77 14.32
CA ASN A 360 -6.08 3.04 13.70
C ASN A 360 -4.83 3.91 13.66
N PHE A 361 -3.81 3.57 14.45
CA PHE A 361 -2.46 4.09 14.28
C PHE A 361 -1.75 3.36 13.12
N GLY A 362 -0.79 4.03 12.47
CA GLY A 362 -0.04 3.40 11.39
C GLY A 362 -0.73 3.49 10.01
N THR A 363 -1.74 4.34 9.88
CA THR A 363 -2.33 4.68 8.59
C THR A 363 -1.46 5.72 7.89
N PHE A 364 -1.23 5.54 6.60
CA PHE A 364 -0.43 6.46 5.78
C PHE A 364 -1.14 6.76 4.46
N GLU A 365 -0.79 7.88 3.85
CA GLU A 365 -1.27 8.27 2.53
C GLU A 365 -0.15 8.16 1.51
N PHE A 366 -0.44 7.57 0.37
CA PHE A 366 0.43 7.62 -0.80
C PHE A 366 0.30 9.03 -1.41
N SER A 367 1.17 9.95 -0.98
CA SER A 367 1.25 11.30 -1.51
C SER A 367 2.48 11.44 -2.41
N GLU A 368 2.56 12.51 -3.17
CA GLU A 368 3.74 12.82 -3.99
C GLU A 368 5.03 12.74 -3.16
N GLY A 369 6.03 12.01 -3.66
CA GLY A 369 7.27 11.76 -2.94
C GLY A 369 7.21 10.72 -1.82
N PHE A 370 6.08 9.99 -1.63
CA PHE A 370 5.94 8.94 -0.62
C PHE A 370 7.09 7.94 -0.63
N TYR A 371 7.42 7.35 -1.78
CA TYR A 371 8.51 6.37 -1.88
C TYR A 371 9.88 6.94 -1.51
N THR A 372 10.12 8.22 -1.85
CA THR A 372 11.37 8.90 -1.47
C THR A 372 11.43 9.09 0.04
N ARG A 373 10.33 9.50 0.68
CA ARG A 373 10.24 9.61 2.15
C ARG A 373 10.32 8.25 2.82
N PHE A 374 9.63 7.23 2.28
CA PHE A 374 9.71 5.85 2.76
C PHE A 374 11.15 5.34 2.74
N MET A 375 11.84 5.48 1.60
CA MET A 375 13.25 5.07 1.48
C MET A 375 14.17 5.83 2.42
N ARG A 376 13.84 7.08 2.76
CA ARG A 376 14.60 7.89 3.73
C ARG A 376 14.24 7.58 5.18
N GLY A 377 13.23 6.78 5.47
CA GLY A 377 12.72 6.54 6.82
C GLY A 377 11.96 7.72 7.40
N GLN A 378 11.45 8.61 6.54
CA GLN A 378 10.73 9.85 6.88
C GLN A 378 9.27 9.71 6.50
N LEU A 379 8.60 8.70 7.07
CA LEU A 379 7.19 8.48 6.83
C LEU A 379 6.34 9.13 7.92
N ASP A 380 5.51 10.04 7.47
CA ASP A 380 4.46 10.62 8.28
C ASP A 380 3.25 9.66 8.28
N TYR A 381 3.13 8.87 9.31
CA TYR A 381 1.95 8.07 9.61
C TYR A 381 0.97 8.87 10.42
N ARG A 382 -0.29 8.47 10.41
CA ARG A 382 -1.33 9.18 11.13
C ARG A 382 -2.29 8.24 11.86
N LEU A 383 -2.96 8.81 12.87
CA LEU A 383 -4.13 8.20 13.47
C LEU A 383 -5.34 8.41 12.54
N ALA A 384 -5.90 7.33 12.05
CA ALA A 384 -7.16 7.33 11.30
C ALA A 384 -8.32 6.87 12.18
N ARG A 385 -9.54 7.28 11.82
CA ARG A 385 -10.77 6.88 12.48
C ARG A 385 -11.77 6.35 11.43
N SER A 386 -12.36 5.18 11.69
CA SER A 386 -13.38 4.58 10.84
C SER A 386 -14.51 3.99 11.68
N SER A 387 -15.68 3.72 11.09
CA SER A 387 -16.69 2.94 11.78
C SER A 387 -16.24 1.51 11.95
N PHE A 388 -16.65 0.85 13.04
CA PHE A 388 -16.33 -0.56 13.28
C PHE A 388 -16.85 -1.46 12.16
N ALA A 389 -18.01 -1.17 11.59
CA ALA A 389 -18.55 -1.90 10.44
C ALA A 389 -17.65 -1.84 9.19
N THR A 390 -17.01 -0.68 8.94
CA THR A 390 -16.04 -0.54 7.83
C THR A 390 -14.77 -1.34 8.12
N PHE A 391 -14.23 -1.23 9.33
CA PHE A 391 -13.08 -1.98 9.79
C PHE A 391 -13.34 -3.51 9.70
N GLN A 392 -14.47 -3.99 10.23
CA GLN A 392 -14.83 -5.40 10.20
C GLN A 392 -14.91 -5.94 8.76
N ARG A 393 -15.51 -5.17 7.84
CA ARG A 393 -15.61 -5.54 6.42
C ARG A 393 -14.24 -5.65 5.76
N GLU A 394 -13.32 -4.74 6.05
CA GLU A 394 -11.95 -4.76 5.51
C GLU A 394 -11.22 -6.04 5.91
N TYR A 395 -11.24 -6.38 7.22
CA TYR A 395 -10.56 -7.59 7.72
C TYR A 395 -11.23 -8.88 7.29
N PHE A 396 -12.56 -8.91 7.23
CA PHE A 396 -13.31 -10.03 6.68
C PHE A 396 -12.95 -10.28 5.21
N ASN A 397 -12.96 -9.24 4.38
CA ASN A 397 -12.64 -9.35 2.94
C ASN A 397 -11.18 -9.76 2.70
N SER A 398 -10.25 -9.33 3.55
CA SER A 398 -8.85 -9.74 3.48
C SER A 398 -8.58 -11.15 4.05
N GLY A 399 -9.61 -11.83 4.62
CA GLY A 399 -9.50 -13.14 5.25
C GLY A 399 -8.65 -13.17 6.51
N ARG A 400 -8.44 -12.00 7.15
CA ARG A 400 -7.63 -11.82 8.36
C ARG A 400 -8.49 -11.97 9.60
N ALA A 401 -7.98 -12.68 10.61
CA ALA A 401 -8.63 -12.75 11.91
C ALA A 401 -8.53 -11.41 12.66
N VAL A 402 -9.55 -11.15 13.48
CA VAL A 402 -9.53 -10.06 14.46
C VAL A 402 -9.91 -10.63 15.83
N LEU A 403 -9.05 -10.40 16.80
CA LEU A 403 -9.27 -10.73 18.20
C LEU A 403 -9.56 -9.44 18.96
N GLU A 404 -10.50 -9.45 19.86
CA GLU A 404 -10.88 -8.32 20.70
C GLU A 404 -10.56 -8.58 22.17
N GLN A 405 -9.95 -7.62 22.83
CA GLN A 405 -9.72 -7.60 24.28
C GLN A 405 -10.44 -6.38 24.88
N PRO A 406 -11.62 -6.55 25.48
CA PRO A 406 -12.27 -5.49 26.23
C PRO A 406 -11.41 -5.05 27.42
N LEU A 407 -11.34 -3.75 27.66
CA LEU A 407 -10.62 -3.18 28.78
C LEU A 407 -11.57 -2.92 29.96
N ALA A 408 -11.19 -3.41 31.15
CA ALA A 408 -11.94 -3.22 32.38
C ALA A 408 -11.67 -1.80 32.95
N LEU A 409 -12.24 -0.79 32.33
CA LEU A 409 -12.11 0.62 32.69
C LEU A 409 -13.36 1.12 33.45
N SER A 410 -13.19 2.04 34.37
CA SER A 410 -14.31 2.82 34.87
C SER A 410 -14.87 3.72 33.78
N GLN A 411 -16.09 4.21 33.92
CA GLN A 411 -16.67 5.13 32.94
C GLN A 411 -15.82 6.41 32.76
N GLU A 412 -15.30 6.96 33.84
CA GLU A 412 -14.41 8.13 33.86
C GLU A 412 -13.10 7.84 33.10
N ASP A 413 -12.52 6.63 33.27
CA ASP A 413 -11.31 6.21 32.58
C ASP A 413 -11.56 5.97 31.10
N ALA A 414 -12.70 5.40 30.73
CA ALA A 414 -13.08 5.20 29.33
C ALA A 414 -13.29 6.55 28.60
N GLU A 415 -13.93 7.52 29.27
CA GLU A 415 -14.08 8.88 28.76
C GLU A 415 -12.73 9.58 28.58
N ALA A 416 -11.78 9.40 29.52
CA ALA A 416 -10.44 9.95 29.41
C ALA A 416 -9.67 9.37 28.19
N VAL A 417 -9.76 8.07 27.94
CA VAL A 417 -9.16 7.43 26.74
C VAL A 417 -9.81 7.97 25.48
N ALA A 418 -11.15 8.04 25.43
CA ALA A 418 -11.87 8.55 24.27
C ALA A 418 -11.55 10.02 23.97
N ALA A 419 -11.44 10.85 25.02
CA ALA A 419 -11.04 12.24 24.90
C ALA A 419 -9.61 12.40 24.36
N TYR A 420 -8.66 11.60 24.87
CA TYR A 420 -7.30 11.58 24.34
C TYR A 420 -7.26 11.18 22.86
N LEU A 421 -7.99 10.14 22.46
CA LEU A 421 -8.06 9.70 21.06
C LEU A 421 -8.69 10.77 20.16
N ALA A 422 -9.74 11.45 20.62
CA ALA A 422 -10.36 12.54 19.89
C ALA A 422 -9.39 13.71 19.71
N TRP A 423 -8.66 14.10 20.77
CA TRP A 423 -7.61 15.12 20.70
C TRP A 423 -6.46 14.69 19.75
N ASN A 424 -5.99 13.45 19.87
CA ASN A 424 -4.90 12.95 19.03
C ASN A 424 -5.33 12.82 17.56
N HIS A 425 -6.63 12.69 17.27
CA HIS A 425 -7.15 12.63 15.89
C HIS A 425 -7.28 14.01 15.23
N LEU A 426 -7.13 15.12 15.95
CA LEU A 426 -7.12 16.46 15.35
C LEU A 426 -6.00 16.57 14.29
N PRO A 427 -6.20 17.33 13.21
CA PRO A 427 -5.23 17.45 12.11
C PRO A 427 -3.80 17.76 12.57
N GLU A 428 -3.66 18.62 13.56
CA GLU A 428 -2.40 19.05 14.14
C GLU A 428 -1.70 18.00 15.01
N ASN A 429 -2.43 17.00 15.53
CA ASN A 429 -1.91 16.04 16.51
C ASN A 429 -1.78 14.60 15.93
N ARG A 430 -2.50 14.30 14.83
CA ARG A 430 -2.65 12.92 14.36
C ARG A 430 -1.44 12.37 13.62
N VAL A 431 -0.51 13.23 13.17
CA VAL A 431 0.65 12.84 12.36
C VAL A 431 1.84 12.54 13.27
N TYR A 432 2.56 11.46 12.97
CA TYR A 432 3.76 11.06 13.71
C TYR A 432 4.76 10.32 12.83
N ALA A 433 6.06 10.40 13.19
CA ALA A 433 7.12 9.68 12.50
C ALA A 433 7.10 8.21 12.91
N TYR A 434 6.72 7.34 12.00
CA TYR A 434 6.66 5.90 12.25
C TYR A 434 8.04 5.28 12.36
N LYS A 435 8.24 4.47 13.39
CA LYS A 435 9.46 3.67 13.61
C LYS A 435 9.05 2.25 13.97
N PHE A 436 9.46 1.30 13.15
CA PHE A 436 8.98 -0.07 13.23
C PHE A 436 9.10 -0.71 14.61
N PHE A 437 10.25 -0.57 15.29
CA PHE A 437 10.48 -1.16 16.61
C PHE A 437 10.12 -0.24 17.80
N GLU A 438 9.96 1.06 17.59
CA GLU A 438 9.85 2.05 18.68
C GLU A 438 8.51 2.77 18.70
N ASP A 439 7.96 3.16 17.54
CA ASP A 439 6.78 4.01 17.43
C ASP A 439 5.88 3.56 16.29
N ASN A 440 5.05 2.56 16.55
CA ASN A 440 4.17 1.90 15.57
C ASN A 440 2.73 1.74 16.11
N CYS A 441 1.87 1.01 15.39
CA CYS A 441 0.47 0.81 15.76
C CYS A 441 0.30 0.18 17.15
N SER A 442 1.16 -0.75 17.55
CA SER A 442 1.07 -1.43 18.86
C SER A 442 1.66 -0.59 19.99
N SER A 443 2.86 -0.02 19.80
CA SER A 443 3.48 0.83 20.83
C SER A 443 2.67 2.09 21.11
N ARG A 444 1.97 2.65 20.11
CA ARG A 444 1.07 3.79 20.29
C ARG A 444 -0.12 3.49 21.19
N VAL A 445 -0.65 2.26 21.16
CA VAL A 445 -1.70 1.84 22.12
C VAL A 445 -1.20 1.96 23.55
N LEU A 446 0.01 1.46 23.83
CA LEU A 446 0.62 1.61 25.17
C LEU A 446 0.85 3.09 25.51
N THR A 447 1.28 3.90 24.56
CA THR A 447 1.45 5.36 24.76
C THR A 447 0.13 6.02 25.14
N VAL A 448 -0.98 5.66 24.50
CA VAL A 448 -2.32 6.15 24.87
C VAL A 448 -2.62 5.83 26.34
N MET A 449 -2.45 4.58 26.76
CA MET A 449 -2.72 4.15 28.12
C MET A 449 -1.81 4.83 29.15
N GLN A 450 -0.50 4.87 28.89
CA GLN A 450 0.46 5.52 29.77
C GLN A 450 0.24 7.03 29.89
N THR A 451 -0.10 7.70 28.78
CA THR A 451 -0.34 9.15 28.80
C THR A 451 -1.65 9.48 29.51
N THR A 452 -2.69 8.65 29.35
CA THR A 452 -4.00 8.89 29.97
C THR A 452 -3.96 8.60 31.47
N PHE A 453 -3.28 7.54 31.90
CA PHE A 453 -3.36 7.05 33.28
C PHE A 453 -2.13 7.37 34.13
N GLY A 454 -1.00 7.75 33.53
CA GLY A 454 0.23 8.08 34.24
C GLY A 454 0.67 6.98 35.21
N ASP A 455 0.93 7.35 36.47
CA ASP A 455 1.41 6.44 37.52
C ASP A 455 0.39 5.37 37.95
N ARG A 456 -0.88 5.52 37.58
CA ARG A 456 -1.92 4.50 37.81
C ARG A 456 -1.76 3.27 36.93
N TRP A 457 -1.04 3.42 35.79
CA TRP A 457 -0.80 2.37 34.82
C TRP A 457 0.48 1.59 35.10
N SER A 458 0.37 0.26 35.23
CA SER A 458 1.51 -0.63 35.31
C SER A 458 1.53 -1.54 34.07
N SER A 459 2.65 -1.56 33.37
CA SER A 459 2.83 -2.40 32.16
C SER A 459 3.04 -3.90 32.46
N GLY A 460 3.25 -4.28 33.73
CA GLY A 460 3.52 -5.66 34.14
C GLY A 460 4.88 -6.22 33.67
N CYS A 461 5.76 -5.36 33.16
CA CYS A 461 7.04 -5.78 32.58
C CYS A 461 8.05 -6.22 33.65
N GLU A 462 7.91 -5.82 34.88
CA GLU A 462 8.81 -6.15 35.99
C GLU A 462 8.77 -7.65 36.38
N GLU A 463 7.68 -8.32 36.07
CA GLU A 463 7.45 -9.73 36.36
C GLU A 463 8.00 -10.67 35.26
N ASP A 464 8.44 -10.12 34.11
CA ASP A 464 8.97 -10.93 33.00
C ASP A 464 10.44 -11.32 33.26
N ALA A 465 10.70 -12.62 33.30
CA ALA A 465 12.05 -13.14 33.21
C ALA A 465 12.69 -12.65 31.92
N ALA A 466 13.95 -12.22 31.95
CA ALA A 466 14.69 -11.74 30.79
C ALA A 466 14.56 -12.75 29.64
N GLN A 467 13.80 -12.40 28.61
CA GLN A 467 13.71 -13.21 27.41
C GLN A 467 15.06 -13.12 26.67
N SER A 468 15.60 -14.26 26.23
CA SER A 468 16.83 -14.30 25.44
C SER A 468 16.60 -14.10 23.94
N VAL A 469 15.44 -13.50 23.57
CA VAL A 469 15.02 -13.31 22.16
C VAL A 469 15.44 -11.94 21.67
N THR A 470 16.05 -11.89 20.48
CA THR A 470 16.43 -10.64 19.84
C THR A 470 15.29 -10.07 18.98
N TYR A 471 15.35 -8.77 18.64
CA TYR A 471 14.40 -8.16 17.72
C TYR A 471 14.33 -8.92 16.39
N ARG A 472 15.47 -9.32 15.82
CA ARG A 472 15.51 -10.11 14.58
C ARG A 472 14.79 -11.46 14.72
N GLN A 473 15.02 -12.16 15.82
CA GLN A 473 14.39 -13.45 16.08
C GLN A 473 12.88 -13.34 16.23
N SER A 474 12.38 -12.25 16.82
CA SER A 474 10.93 -12.03 16.97
C SER A 474 10.19 -11.78 15.65
N LEU A 475 10.91 -11.36 14.58
CA LEU A 475 10.32 -11.17 13.25
C LEU A 475 10.21 -12.48 12.45
N MET A 476 11.06 -13.47 12.74
CA MET A 476 11.15 -14.70 11.93
C MET A 476 9.82 -15.46 11.75
N PRO A 477 8.96 -15.61 12.78
CA PRO A 477 7.69 -16.31 12.63
C PRO A 477 6.79 -15.72 11.54
N TYR A 478 6.90 -14.41 11.27
CA TYR A 478 6.03 -13.69 10.34
C TYR A 478 6.50 -13.74 8.88
N ILE A 479 7.80 -14.00 8.65
CA ILE A 479 8.42 -13.96 7.33
C ILE A 479 8.92 -15.32 6.85
N ALA A 480 8.98 -16.32 7.73
CA ALA A 480 9.53 -17.66 7.41
C ALA A 480 8.80 -18.37 6.25
N GLY A 481 7.55 -18.00 5.97
CA GLY A 481 6.77 -18.56 4.84
C GLY A 481 7.23 -18.10 3.46
N ASP A 482 7.99 -16.98 3.36
CA ASP A 482 8.57 -16.48 2.12
C ASP A 482 10.08 -16.35 2.23
N SER A 483 10.78 -17.35 1.71
CA SER A 483 12.23 -17.44 1.86
C SER A 483 13.02 -16.29 1.22
N TRP A 484 12.51 -15.67 0.13
CA TRP A 484 13.17 -14.53 -0.50
C TRP A 484 12.96 -13.24 0.30
N ILE A 485 11.76 -13.02 0.81
CA ILE A 485 11.47 -11.89 1.70
C ILE A 485 12.27 -12.03 3.00
N ALA A 486 12.32 -13.24 3.59
CA ALA A 486 13.09 -13.50 4.79
C ALA A 486 14.58 -13.18 4.58
N GLU A 487 15.20 -13.68 3.52
CA GLU A 487 16.59 -13.39 3.21
C GLU A 487 16.86 -11.90 2.94
N GLY A 488 15.95 -11.23 2.22
CA GLY A 488 16.04 -9.79 1.97
C GLY A 488 16.01 -8.97 3.27
N ILE A 489 15.09 -9.27 4.17
CA ILE A 489 14.98 -8.62 5.49
C ILE A 489 16.22 -8.93 6.33
N LEU A 490 16.64 -10.20 6.41
CA LEU A 490 17.85 -10.59 7.16
C LEU A 490 19.10 -9.88 6.63
N PHE A 491 19.18 -9.66 5.31
CA PHE A 491 20.29 -8.96 4.68
C PHE A 491 20.32 -7.47 5.02
N ILE A 492 19.17 -6.80 5.03
CA ILE A 492 19.05 -5.35 5.23
C ILE A 492 19.22 -4.95 6.70
N LEU A 493 18.72 -5.75 7.64
CA LEU A 493 18.77 -5.45 9.07
C LEU A 493 20.20 -5.45 9.62
N GLY A 494 20.55 -4.39 10.34
CA GLY A 494 21.85 -4.21 11.00
C GLY A 494 21.95 -4.88 12.39
N PRO A 495 23.10 -4.74 13.08
CA PRO A 495 23.40 -5.42 14.35
C PRO A 495 22.48 -4.99 15.51
N ARG A 496 21.88 -3.80 15.45
CA ARG A 496 20.92 -3.34 16.47
C ARG A 496 19.75 -4.31 16.65
N THR A 497 19.35 -4.98 15.58
CA THR A 497 18.25 -5.95 15.63
C THR A 497 18.64 -7.29 16.25
N ASP A 498 19.92 -7.52 16.46
CA ASP A 498 20.47 -8.70 17.17
C ASP A 498 20.66 -8.46 18.68
N GLU A 499 20.33 -7.25 19.17
CA GLU A 499 20.23 -6.98 20.59
C GLU A 499 19.07 -7.74 21.21
N VAL A 500 19.29 -8.24 22.44
CA VAL A 500 18.23 -8.91 23.21
C VAL A 500 17.18 -7.88 23.61
N MET A 501 15.91 -8.22 23.39
CA MET A 501 14.82 -7.34 23.77
C MET A 501 14.74 -7.16 25.29
N PRO A 502 14.42 -5.94 25.76
CA PRO A 502 14.11 -5.72 27.18
C PRO A 502 12.82 -6.47 27.57
N PRO A 503 12.52 -6.59 28.85
CA PRO A 503 11.22 -7.06 29.32
C PRO A 503 10.08 -6.33 28.58
N CYS A 504 9.04 -7.05 28.17
CA CYS A 504 7.98 -6.56 27.29
C CYS A 504 8.42 -6.01 25.93
N GLY A 505 9.67 -6.22 25.54
CA GLY A 505 10.20 -5.72 24.25
C GLY A 505 9.43 -6.21 23.02
N SER A 506 8.70 -7.34 23.12
CA SER A 506 7.87 -7.86 22.03
C SER A 506 6.55 -7.08 21.80
N SER A 507 6.19 -6.15 22.66
CA SER A 507 4.94 -5.37 22.56
C SER A 507 4.87 -4.40 21.37
N TYR A 508 5.96 -4.23 20.62
CA TYR A 508 5.90 -3.56 19.32
C TYR A 508 5.20 -4.41 18.25
N LEU A 509 5.04 -5.72 18.48
CA LEU A 509 4.25 -6.61 17.64
C LEU A 509 2.81 -6.73 18.19
N PRO A 510 1.80 -6.83 17.34
CA PRO A 510 0.39 -6.90 17.76
C PRO A 510 0.09 -8.04 18.73
N ASP A 511 0.56 -9.24 18.46
CA ASP A 511 0.40 -10.40 19.36
C ASP A 511 1.26 -10.28 20.63
N GLY A 512 2.43 -9.65 20.55
CA GLY A 512 3.23 -9.31 21.72
C GLY A 512 2.50 -8.34 22.66
N LEU A 513 1.88 -7.29 22.11
CA LEU A 513 1.04 -6.35 22.85
C LEU A 513 -0.18 -7.05 23.46
N MET A 514 -0.89 -7.86 22.67
CA MET A 514 -2.04 -8.63 23.12
C MET A 514 -1.72 -9.47 24.35
N ASN A 515 -0.56 -10.15 24.35
CA ASN A 515 -0.09 -10.95 25.49
C ASN A 515 0.34 -10.08 26.67
N GLN A 516 0.90 -8.89 26.42
CA GLN A 516 1.29 -7.96 27.48
C GLN A 516 0.09 -7.36 28.19
N LEU A 517 -1.00 -7.05 27.47
CA LEU A 517 -2.23 -6.50 28.07
C LEU A 517 -2.80 -7.39 29.17
N LEU A 518 -2.59 -8.70 29.10
CA LEU A 518 -2.98 -9.64 30.16
C LEU A 518 -2.24 -9.41 31.50
N LYS A 519 -1.09 -8.75 31.46
CA LYS A 519 -0.25 -8.43 32.63
C LYS A 519 -0.39 -6.99 33.08
N CYS A 520 -0.95 -6.12 32.23
CA CYS A 520 -1.15 -4.72 32.53
C CYS A 520 -2.16 -4.54 33.67
N LYS A 521 -1.90 -3.56 34.53
CA LYS A 521 -2.77 -3.23 35.68
C LYS A 521 -3.06 -1.73 35.71
N LEU A 522 -4.29 -1.36 36.07
CA LEU A 522 -4.72 -0.01 36.40
C LEU A 522 -5.11 -0.01 37.86
N ASP A 523 -4.51 0.86 38.66
CA ASP A 523 -4.67 0.91 40.13
C ASP A 523 -4.48 -0.48 40.80
N GLY A 524 -3.58 -1.29 40.28
CA GLY A 524 -3.28 -2.64 40.76
C GLY A 524 -4.24 -3.75 40.31
N LEU A 525 -5.30 -3.42 39.55
CA LEU A 525 -6.27 -4.38 39.00
C LEU A 525 -5.96 -4.72 37.56
N ALA A 526 -6.20 -5.97 37.16
CA ALA A 526 -6.01 -6.39 35.75
C ALA A 526 -6.89 -5.58 34.80
N VAL A 527 -6.30 -5.07 33.71
CA VAL A 527 -6.99 -4.19 32.75
C VAL A 527 -7.69 -4.97 31.64
N ALA A 528 -7.14 -6.09 31.18
CA ALA A 528 -7.69 -6.86 30.07
C ALA A 528 -7.85 -8.32 30.43
N GLY A 529 -8.91 -8.94 29.90
CA GLY A 529 -9.14 -10.38 29.90
C GLY A 529 -8.49 -11.10 28.72
N ALA A 530 -8.75 -12.40 28.61
CA ALA A 530 -8.34 -13.17 27.43
C ALA A 530 -8.98 -12.58 26.15
N PRO A 531 -8.25 -12.60 25.01
CA PRO A 531 -8.82 -12.12 23.76
C PRO A 531 -9.97 -13.03 23.29
N GLU A 532 -11.00 -12.43 22.74
CA GLU A 532 -12.15 -13.10 22.14
C GLU A 532 -12.08 -13.00 20.62
N GLU A 533 -12.45 -14.08 19.92
CA GLU A 533 -12.44 -14.12 18.47
C GLU A 533 -13.65 -13.37 17.90
N LEU A 534 -13.38 -12.24 17.23
CA LEU A 534 -14.40 -11.40 16.60
C LEU A 534 -14.61 -11.73 15.13
N ILE A 535 -13.52 -11.99 14.41
CA ILE A 535 -13.52 -12.46 13.04
C ILE A 535 -12.59 -13.69 12.98
N PRO A 536 -13.12 -14.87 12.59
CA PRO A 536 -12.30 -16.06 12.49
C PRO A 536 -11.36 -15.99 11.28
N PRO A 537 -10.17 -16.63 11.34
CA PRO A 537 -9.26 -16.69 10.22
C PRO A 537 -9.88 -17.53 9.09
N GLN A 538 -10.01 -16.93 7.92
CA GLN A 538 -10.51 -17.65 6.73
C GLN A 538 -9.43 -18.46 6.02
N GLN A 539 -8.15 -18.18 6.29
CA GLN A 539 -6.99 -18.87 5.71
C GLN A 539 -5.89 -19.05 6.78
N PRO A 540 -5.00 -20.06 6.63
CA PRO A 540 -3.84 -20.18 7.51
C PRO A 540 -3.03 -18.89 7.53
N TRP A 541 -2.60 -18.46 8.71
CA TRP A 541 -1.85 -17.22 8.98
C TRP A 541 -0.53 -17.11 8.22
N PHE A 542 0.00 -18.22 7.69
CA PHE A 542 1.29 -18.24 7.04
C PHE A 542 1.14 -18.29 5.52
N ARG A 543 1.90 -17.45 4.84
CA ARG A 543 2.15 -17.59 3.41
C ARG A 543 2.83 -18.94 3.16
N SER A 544 2.05 -19.96 2.94
CA SER A 544 2.59 -21.22 2.44
C SER A 544 2.52 -21.25 0.92
N HIS A 545 3.32 -20.39 0.28
CA HIS A 545 3.70 -20.60 -1.12
C HIS A 545 5.16 -21.02 -1.09
N PRO A 546 5.46 -22.29 -0.80
CA PRO A 546 6.82 -22.77 -0.89
C PRO A 546 7.24 -22.61 -2.35
N TYR A 547 8.19 -21.74 -2.60
CA TYR A 547 8.87 -21.75 -3.88
C TYR A 547 9.33 -23.19 -4.17
N PRO A 548 9.19 -23.69 -5.40
CA PRO A 548 9.73 -25.01 -5.74
C PRO A 548 11.19 -25.07 -5.33
N GLY A 549 11.68 -26.23 -4.89
CA GLY A 549 13.00 -26.38 -4.28
C GLY A 549 14.14 -25.72 -5.06
N TRP A 550 14.07 -25.72 -6.41
CA TRP A 550 15.06 -25.07 -7.27
C TRP A 550 14.99 -23.51 -7.23
N ALA A 551 13.88 -22.93 -6.79
CA ALA A 551 13.69 -21.47 -6.71
C ALA A 551 14.03 -20.90 -5.31
N GLN A 552 14.50 -21.72 -4.37
CA GLN A 552 14.88 -21.28 -3.04
C GLN A 552 16.17 -20.42 -3.07
N PRO A 553 16.28 -19.34 -2.28
CA PRO A 553 17.49 -18.50 -2.21
C PRO A 553 18.77 -19.29 -1.96
N PHE A 554 18.69 -20.29 -1.08
CA PHE A 554 19.82 -21.18 -0.76
C PHE A 554 20.32 -21.93 -1.99
N VAL A 555 19.45 -22.44 -2.85
CA VAL A 555 19.83 -23.18 -4.08
C VAL A 555 20.53 -22.26 -5.07
N TRP A 556 20.04 -21.03 -5.21
CA TRP A 556 20.66 -20.02 -6.07
C TRP A 556 22.02 -19.56 -5.56
N ALA A 557 22.15 -19.32 -4.24
CA ALA A 557 23.42 -18.98 -3.62
C ALA A 557 24.44 -20.11 -3.75
N MET A 558 24.03 -21.36 -3.55
CA MET A 558 24.86 -22.56 -3.75
C MET A 558 25.29 -22.68 -5.23
N GLY A 559 24.36 -22.50 -6.15
CA GLY A 559 24.66 -22.48 -7.59
C GLY A 559 25.69 -21.42 -7.97
N LEU A 560 25.54 -20.21 -7.44
CA LEU A 560 26.46 -19.09 -7.64
C LEU A 560 27.86 -19.40 -7.05
N LEU A 561 27.91 -20.01 -5.86
CA LEU A 561 29.15 -20.42 -5.21
C LEU A 561 29.89 -21.51 -6.01
N LEU A 562 29.17 -22.56 -6.44
CA LEU A 562 29.74 -23.63 -7.28
C LEU A 562 30.21 -23.11 -8.64
N TRP A 563 29.43 -22.22 -9.27
CA TRP A 563 29.84 -21.52 -10.50
C TRP A 563 31.16 -20.77 -10.28
N SER A 564 31.26 -19.99 -9.21
CA SER A 564 32.44 -19.21 -8.90
C SER A 564 33.65 -20.08 -8.57
N ALA A 565 33.45 -21.19 -7.86
CA ALA A 565 34.49 -22.18 -7.57
C ALA A 565 35.03 -22.84 -8.83
N GLY A 566 34.15 -23.32 -9.71
CA GLY A 566 34.54 -23.92 -11.00
C GLY A 566 35.25 -22.92 -11.90
N TRP A 567 34.75 -21.68 -11.94
CA TRP A 567 35.39 -20.60 -12.70
C TRP A 567 36.76 -20.23 -12.15
N SER A 568 36.91 -20.08 -10.81
CA SER A 568 38.17 -19.77 -10.13
C SER A 568 39.22 -20.89 -10.35
N TRP A 569 38.77 -22.17 -10.27
CA TRP A 569 39.62 -23.32 -10.56
C TRP A 569 40.10 -23.32 -12.04
N MET A 570 39.20 -23.06 -12.98
CA MET A 570 39.57 -22.95 -14.41
C MET A 570 40.59 -21.83 -14.62
N ARG A 571 40.41 -20.67 -14.00
CA ARG A 571 41.31 -19.53 -14.08
C ARG A 571 42.65 -19.85 -13.47
N TRP A 572 42.69 -20.54 -12.32
CA TRP A 572 43.93 -21.01 -11.68
C TRP A 572 44.68 -21.98 -12.60
N ARG A 573 43.99 -22.94 -13.22
CA ARG A 573 44.61 -23.91 -14.16
C ARG A 573 45.22 -23.20 -15.38
N GLN A 574 44.48 -22.27 -16.03
CA GLN A 574 44.97 -21.46 -17.13
C GLN A 574 46.23 -20.67 -16.75
N TRP A 575 46.21 -20.01 -15.61
CA TRP A 575 47.32 -19.24 -15.14
C TRP A 575 48.56 -20.14 -14.91
N ARG A 576 48.35 -21.31 -14.30
CA ARG A 576 49.46 -22.27 -14.05
C ARG A 576 50.05 -22.82 -15.37
N ASN A 577 49.26 -22.94 -16.42
CA ASN A 577 49.71 -23.39 -17.72
C ASN A 577 50.24 -22.24 -18.61
N GLY A 578 50.26 -20.99 -18.14
CA GLY A 578 50.69 -19.83 -18.92
C GLY A 578 49.65 -19.39 -19.97
N GLU A 579 48.40 -19.89 -19.91
CA GLU A 579 47.33 -19.59 -20.84
C GLU A 579 46.64 -18.26 -20.52
N THR A 580 46.22 -17.51 -21.55
CA THR A 580 45.44 -16.28 -21.37
C THR A 580 43.95 -16.55 -21.42
N ALA A 581 43.18 -15.97 -20.48
CA ALA A 581 41.75 -16.11 -20.48
C ALA A 581 41.09 -15.42 -21.66
N LEU A 582 40.12 -16.07 -22.27
CA LEU A 582 39.27 -15.51 -23.31
C LEU A 582 38.40 -14.36 -22.74
N ARG A 583 38.00 -13.42 -23.61
CA ARG A 583 37.20 -12.25 -23.21
C ARG A 583 35.91 -12.63 -22.51
N TRP A 584 35.16 -13.60 -23.03
CA TRP A 584 33.91 -14.08 -22.45
C TRP A 584 34.09 -14.72 -21.04
N GLN A 585 35.21 -15.45 -20.85
CA GLN A 585 35.54 -16.05 -19.55
C GLN A 585 35.75 -14.98 -18.48
N ARG A 586 36.41 -13.86 -18.84
CA ARG A 586 36.60 -12.73 -17.93
C ARG A 586 35.30 -12.05 -17.57
N VAL A 587 34.32 -12.00 -18.49
CA VAL A 587 33.00 -11.44 -18.23
C VAL A 587 32.19 -12.38 -17.33
N ALA A 588 32.14 -13.67 -17.68
CA ALA A 588 31.36 -14.67 -16.93
C ALA A 588 31.79 -14.78 -15.47
N GLY A 589 33.09 -14.69 -15.19
CA GLY A 589 33.60 -14.71 -13.81
C GLY A 589 33.29 -13.47 -12.98
N ARG A 590 32.78 -12.40 -13.57
CA ARG A 590 32.37 -11.19 -12.87
C ARG A 590 30.91 -11.14 -12.51
N VAL A 591 30.11 -12.15 -12.88
CA VAL A 591 28.68 -12.20 -12.57
C VAL A 591 28.40 -12.05 -11.06
N PRO A 592 29.05 -12.76 -10.14
CA PRO A 592 28.80 -12.58 -8.72
C PRO A 592 29.12 -11.16 -8.22
N LEU A 593 30.19 -10.55 -8.76
CA LEU A 593 30.54 -9.17 -8.44
C LEU A 593 29.47 -8.18 -8.94
N ALA A 594 28.95 -8.42 -10.14
CA ALA A 594 27.91 -7.57 -10.74
C ALA A 594 26.58 -7.64 -9.97
N LEU A 595 26.26 -8.81 -9.41
CA LEU A 595 25.08 -9.00 -8.57
C LEU A 595 25.27 -8.39 -7.16
N ALA A 596 26.46 -8.47 -6.59
CA ALA A 596 26.74 -7.95 -5.25
C ALA A 596 26.95 -6.43 -5.19
N ALA A 597 27.48 -5.82 -6.26
CA ALA A 597 27.85 -4.41 -6.26
C ALA A 597 26.67 -3.45 -6.00
N PRO A 598 25.48 -3.60 -6.62
CA PRO A 598 24.31 -2.77 -6.32
C PRO A 598 23.87 -2.89 -4.84
N LEU A 599 23.98 -4.09 -4.25
CA LEU A 599 23.62 -4.33 -2.85
C LEU A 599 24.55 -3.56 -1.90
N GLY A 600 25.84 -3.46 -2.24
CA GLY A 600 26.80 -2.66 -1.46
C GLY A 600 26.47 -1.17 -1.53
N VAL A 601 26.11 -0.66 -2.70
CA VAL A 601 25.67 0.73 -2.86
C VAL A 601 24.39 0.97 -2.06
N LEU A 602 23.41 0.07 -2.15
CA LEU A 602 22.15 0.16 -1.40
C LEU A 602 22.42 0.26 0.11
N LEU A 603 23.21 -0.63 0.67
CA LEU A 603 23.52 -0.61 2.12
C LEU A 603 24.25 0.67 2.56
N VAL A 604 25.16 1.21 1.72
CA VAL A 604 25.79 2.51 1.99
C VAL A 604 24.77 3.63 1.99
N LEU A 605 23.87 3.66 1.01
CA LEU A 605 22.80 4.67 0.95
C LEU A 605 21.87 4.55 2.16
N MET A 606 21.45 3.34 2.54
CA MET A 606 20.63 3.11 3.73
C MET A 606 21.30 3.62 5.01
N TRP A 607 22.60 3.45 5.13
CA TRP A 607 23.34 3.93 6.30
C TRP A 607 23.56 5.45 6.31
N THR A 608 23.87 6.05 5.16
CA THR A 608 24.32 7.46 5.10
C THR A 608 23.23 8.45 4.75
N SER A 609 22.12 8.00 4.13
CA SER A 609 21.11 8.86 3.52
C SER A 609 19.68 8.56 3.99
N THR A 610 19.53 7.67 4.99
CA THR A 610 18.22 7.31 5.53
C THR A 610 18.19 7.31 7.06
N ASP A 611 17.00 7.51 7.64
CA ASP A 611 16.74 7.47 9.08
C ASP A 611 16.41 6.04 9.58
N HIS A 612 16.57 5.02 8.73
CA HIS A 612 16.37 3.61 9.08
C HIS A 612 17.49 3.08 9.97
N ARG A 613 17.49 3.48 11.24
CA ARG A 613 18.55 3.14 12.22
C ARG A 613 18.78 1.65 12.37
N ASP A 614 17.75 0.84 12.19
CA ASP A 614 17.80 -0.61 12.30
C ASP A 614 18.58 -1.29 11.17
N THR A 615 18.94 -0.55 10.12
CA THR A 615 19.77 -1.01 8.99
C THR A 615 21.21 -0.53 9.06
N TRP A 616 21.53 0.38 10.00
CA TRP A 616 22.85 1.00 10.10
C TRP A 616 23.92 0.03 10.55
N SER A 617 25.19 0.37 10.27
CA SER A 617 26.37 -0.43 10.63
C SER A 617 26.31 -1.89 10.13
N ASN A 618 25.63 -2.13 9.02
CA ASN A 618 25.37 -3.46 8.48
C ASN A 618 26.65 -4.16 8.02
N TRP A 619 26.98 -5.27 8.65
CA TRP A 619 28.18 -6.04 8.37
C TRP A 619 28.17 -6.72 6.99
N ASN A 620 27.03 -6.82 6.31
CA ASN A 620 26.98 -7.26 4.92
C ASN A 620 27.75 -6.32 3.97
N LEU A 621 28.06 -5.09 4.39
CA LEU A 621 28.97 -4.20 3.67
C LEU A 621 30.37 -4.78 3.51
N MET A 622 30.83 -5.63 4.41
CA MET A 622 32.15 -6.22 4.30
C MET A 622 32.36 -7.10 3.08
N TRP A 623 31.29 -7.64 2.51
CA TRP A 623 31.39 -8.45 1.29
C TRP A 623 30.76 -7.79 0.06
N THR A 624 29.79 -6.91 0.22
CA THR A 624 29.13 -6.22 -0.89
C THR A 624 29.90 -4.98 -1.36
N LEU A 625 30.44 -4.18 -0.43
CA LEU A 625 31.22 -2.98 -0.76
C LEU A 625 32.52 -3.32 -1.53
N PRO A 626 33.29 -4.37 -1.19
CA PRO A 626 34.38 -4.84 -2.04
C PRO A 626 34.00 -5.10 -3.49
N ALA A 627 32.83 -5.68 -3.74
CA ALA A 627 32.32 -5.92 -5.09
C ALA A 627 32.04 -4.60 -5.83
N SER A 628 31.44 -3.62 -5.13
CA SER A 628 31.15 -2.29 -5.67
C SER A 628 32.44 -1.53 -6.05
N ILE A 629 33.46 -1.58 -5.16
CA ILE A 629 34.78 -0.98 -5.41
C ILE A 629 35.48 -1.68 -6.58
N TRP A 630 35.41 -3.03 -6.63
CA TRP A 630 36.03 -3.81 -7.70
C TRP A 630 35.50 -3.46 -9.09
N LEU A 631 34.20 -3.28 -9.23
CA LEU A 631 33.57 -2.97 -10.52
C LEU A 631 33.57 -1.47 -10.83
N GLY A 632 33.34 -0.62 -9.84
CA GLY A 632 33.15 0.82 -10.06
C GLY A 632 34.45 1.62 -10.05
N ILE A 633 35.36 1.34 -9.11
CA ILE A 633 36.55 2.17 -8.88
C ILE A 633 37.81 1.51 -9.47
N LEU A 634 37.98 0.23 -9.30
CA LEU A 634 39.23 -0.47 -9.66
C LEU A 634 39.60 -0.36 -11.16
N PRO A 635 38.70 -0.25 -12.13
CA PRO A 635 39.04 -0.01 -13.54
C PRO A 635 39.84 1.30 -13.75
N TRP A 636 39.62 2.30 -12.90
CA TRP A 636 40.27 3.62 -12.97
C TRP A 636 41.61 3.70 -12.19
N VAL A 637 41.94 2.67 -11.41
CA VAL A 637 43.19 2.58 -10.66
C VAL A 637 44.25 1.83 -11.47
N SER A 638 45.42 2.39 -11.65
CA SER A 638 46.49 1.79 -12.43
C SER A 638 47.68 1.32 -11.58
N GLY A 639 48.53 0.45 -12.15
CA GLY A 639 49.81 0.03 -11.60
C GLY A 639 49.71 -0.71 -10.26
N ASP A 640 50.71 -0.48 -9.41
CA ASP A 640 50.85 -1.18 -8.11
C ASP A 640 49.71 -0.86 -7.11
N ARG A 641 49.12 0.36 -7.23
CA ARG A 641 47.95 0.74 -6.42
C ARG A 641 46.76 -0.19 -6.68
N ARG A 642 46.54 -0.56 -7.94
CA ARG A 642 45.46 -1.52 -8.29
C ARG A 642 45.66 -2.86 -7.61
N ARG A 643 46.90 -3.40 -7.62
CA ARG A 643 47.25 -4.67 -6.98
C ARG A 643 47.05 -4.58 -5.46
N SER A 644 47.47 -3.48 -4.85
CA SER A 644 47.31 -3.27 -3.39
C SER A 644 45.84 -3.22 -2.99
N VAL A 645 45.01 -2.51 -3.74
CA VAL A 645 43.53 -2.46 -3.49
C VAL A 645 42.93 -3.85 -3.62
N GLN A 646 43.27 -4.60 -4.67
CA GLN A 646 42.77 -5.97 -4.85
C GLN A 646 43.14 -6.87 -3.67
N LYS A 647 44.37 -6.77 -3.14
CA LYS A 647 44.83 -7.53 -1.97
C LYS A 647 44.02 -7.17 -0.72
N ILE A 648 43.83 -5.89 -0.47
CA ILE A 648 43.03 -5.41 0.67
C ILE A 648 41.62 -5.94 0.60
N LEU A 649 40.94 -5.79 -0.54
CA LEU A 649 39.57 -6.26 -0.73
C LEU A 649 39.46 -7.79 -0.54
N GLY A 650 40.40 -8.55 -1.09
CA GLY A 650 40.45 -10.01 -0.92
C GLY A 650 40.65 -10.44 0.52
N VAL A 651 41.52 -9.74 1.28
CA VAL A 651 41.75 -9.99 2.71
C VAL A 651 40.52 -9.64 3.55
N LEU A 652 39.89 -8.51 3.30
CA LEU A 652 38.65 -8.12 4.01
C LEU A 652 37.54 -9.16 3.83
N LEU A 653 37.34 -9.64 2.60
CA LEU A 653 36.37 -10.70 2.32
C LEU A 653 36.74 -12.03 3.02
N LEU A 654 38.01 -12.40 3.01
CA LEU A 654 38.46 -13.61 3.70
C LEU A 654 38.24 -13.49 5.21
N LEU A 655 38.54 -12.34 5.80
CA LEU A 655 38.30 -12.09 7.23
C LEU A 655 36.79 -12.17 7.53
N PHE A 656 35.94 -11.63 6.69
CA PHE A 656 34.47 -11.76 6.83
C PHE A 656 34.03 -13.24 6.80
N LEU A 657 34.57 -14.04 5.85
CA LEU A 657 34.22 -15.46 5.74
C LEU A 657 34.69 -16.28 6.93
N LEU A 658 35.86 -15.95 7.51
CA LEU A 658 36.43 -16.65 8.65
C LEU A 658 35.82 -16.22 9.99
N LEU A 659 35.50 -14.95 10.13
CA LEU A 659 35.05 -14.34 11.38
C LEU A 659 33.55 -14.03 11.41
N GLY A 660 32.83 -14.27 10.32
CA GLY A 660 31.41 -13.90 10.18
C GLY A 660 30.48 -14.49 11.26
N SER A 661 30.86 -15.64 11.84
CA SER A 661 30.11 -16.23 12.96
C SER A 661 30.39 -15.56 14.32
N PHE A 662 31.38 -14.68 14.39
CA PHE A 662 31.80 -13.98 15.63
C PHE A 662 31.44 -12.49 15.60
N ILE A 663 30.91 -11.98 14.50
CA ILE A 663 30.48 -10.58 14.41
C ILE A 663 29.16 -10.37 15.17
N PRO A 664 28.91 -9.15 15.68
CA PRO A 664 27.69 -8.84 16.46
C PRO A 664 26.43 -8.68 15.62
N GLN A 665 26.37 -9.30 14.46
CA GLN A 665 25.19 -9.31 13.57
C GLN A 665 24.98 -10.72 13.03
N PHE A 666 23.74 -11.17 13.03
CA PHE A 666 23.36 -12.40 12.33
C PHE A 666 23.58 -12.26 10.82
N VAL A 667 24.36 -13.13 10.24
CA VAL A 667 24.57 -13.24 8.79
C VAL A 667 24.01 -14.57 8.32
N SER A 668 23.06 -14.55 7.39
CA SER A 668 22.45 -15.78 6.88
C SER A 668 23.46 -16.64 6.12
N LEU A 669 23.21 -17.95 6.07
CA LEU A 669 24.02 -18.88 5.28
C LEU A 669 24.03 -18.48 3.78
N VAL A 670 22.93 -17.96 3.27
CA VAL A 670 22.80 -17.44 1.90
C VAL A 670 23.78 -16.28 1.66
N SER A 671 23.85 -15.32 2.58
CA SER A 671 24.80 -14.20 2.54
C SER A 671 26.25 -14.68 2.59
N MET A 672 26.57 -15.67 3.42
CA MET A 672 27.92 -16.26 3.50
C MET A 672 28.31 -16.97 2.19
N MET A 673 27.39 -17.70 1.57
CA MET A 673 27.62 -18.32 0.26
C MET A 673 27.86 -17.29 -0.85
N CYS A 674 27.06 -16.21 -0.86
CA CYS A 674 27.25 -15.10 -1.79
C CYS A 674 28.61 -14.41 -1.60
N ALA A 675 29.01 -14.17 -0.35
CA ALA A 675 30.33 -13.62 -0.02
C ALA A 675 31.48 -14.54 -0.52
N GLY A 676 31.34 -15.85 -0.36
CA GLY A 676 32.27 -16.84 -0.88
C GLY A 676 32.34 -16.80 -2.43
N ALA A 677 31.22 -16.68 -3.10
CA ALA A 677 31.16 -16.56 -4.56
C ALA A 677 31.85 -15.26 -5.03
N VAL A 678 31.63 -14.14 -4.36
CA VAL A 678 32.30 -12.85 -4.63
C VAL A 678 33.83 -13.00 -4.44
N TRP A 679 34.27 -13.61 -3.34
CA TRP A 679 35.69 -13.82 -3.04
C TRP A 679 36.38 -14.66 -4.13
N LEU A 680 35.80 -15.78 -4.51
CA LEU A 680 36.32 -16.66 -5.57
C LEU A 680 36.38 -15.94 -6.93
N SER A 681 35.49 -15.02 -7.20
CA SER A 681 35.43 -14.22 -8.45
C SER A 681 36.51 -13.14 -8.53
N MET A 682 37.20 -12.85 -7.42
CA MET A 682 38.33 -11.91 -7.36
C MET A 682 39.69 -12.53 -7.69
N ASP A 683 39.77 -13.79 -8.10
CA ASP A 683 41.02 -14.55 -8.36
C ASP A 683 41.97 -14.57 -7.11
N PRO A 684 41.53 -15.03 -5.92
CA PRO A 684 42.24 -14.88 -4.66
C PRO A 684 43.61 -15.61 -4.67
N TRP A 685 43.77 -16.67 -5.43
CA TRP A 685 45.03 -17.43 -5.56
C TRP A 685 46.18 -16.60 -6.13
N ARG A 686 45.95 -15.61 -6.99
CA ARG A 686 46.95 -14.67 -7.49
C ARG A 686 47.56 -13.84 -6.36
N VAL A 687 46.77 -13.52 -5.34
CA VAL A 687 47.20 -12.74 -4.18
C VAL A 687 48.08 -13.59 -3.26
N ILE A 688 47.81 -14.88 -3.17
CA ILE A 688 48.47 -15.83 -2.27
C ILE A 688 49.87 -16.23 -2.79
N GLU A 689 49.99 -16.48 -4.11
CA GLU A 689 51.23 -16.98 -4.72
C GLU A 689 52.31 -15.93 -4.95
N GLU A 690 52.00 -14.68 -5.19
CA GLU A 690 53.00 -13.61 -5.40
C GLU A 690 53.94 -13.40 -4.19
N LYS A 691 53.67 -13.97 -3.00
CA LYS A 691 54.52 -13.85 -1.83
C LYS A 691 55.35 -15.09 -1.47
N GLY A 692 55.24 -16.18 -2.21
CA GLY A 692 56.05 -17.39 -1.96
C GLY A 692 55.93 -17.98 -0.53
N TRP A 693 54.83 -17.68 0.18
CA TRP A 693 54.65 -18.04 1.60
C TRP A 693 54.59 -19.55 1.82
N TRP A 694 54.01 -20.30 0.88
CA TRP A 694 53.87 -21.76 1.01
C TRP A 694 55.11 -22.55 0.58
N LEU A 695 56.00 -21.95 -0.23
CA LEU A 695 57.24 -22.63 -0.65
C LEU A 695 58.33 -22.56 0.40
N ARG A 696 58.38 -21.59 1.31
CA ARG A 696 59.36 -21.50 2.40
C ARG A 696 59.06 -22.44 3.56
N LEU A 697 57.87 -23.00 3.66
CA LEU A 697 57.57 -24.02 4.68
C LEU A 697 57.89 -25.46 4.25
N LYS A 698 58.18 -25.71 2.95
CA LYS A 698 58.53 -27.04 2.44
C LYS A 698 60.00 -27.21 2.10
N THR A 699 60.79 -26.16 2.08
CA THR A 699 62.22 -26.27 1.86
C THR A 699 62.99 -25.63 3.04
N GLY A 700 62.91 -26.32 4.17
CA GLY A 700 63.97 -26.18 5.17
C GLY A 700 65.22 -26.80 4.57
N GLY A 701 66.20 -26.01 4.20
CA GLY A 701 67.51 -26.51 3.88
C GLY A 701 68.23 -25.90 2.67
N GLY A 702 69.28 -25.19 2.91
CA GLY A 702 70.37 -25.04 1.97
C GLY A 702 70.48 -23.77 1.18
N VAL A 703 71.00 -22.73 1.75
CA VAL A 703 71.77 -21.71 1.04
C VAL A 703 73.00 -22.40 0.46
N GLN A 704 73.11 -22.48 -0.86
CA GLN A 704 74.41 -22.64 -1.54
C GLN A 704 74.73 -21.38 -2.31
N ASP A 705 75.75 -20.69 -1.86
CA ASP A 705 76.40 -19.60 -2.57
C ASP A 705 76.88 -20.11 -3.91
N ALA A 706 76.64 -19.38 -4.97
CA ALA A 706 77.29 -19.57 -6.28
C ALA A 706 78.30 -18.44 -6.47
N PRO A 707 79.54 -18.74 -6.92
CA PRO A 707 80.59 -17.76 -7.02
C PRO A 707 80.49 -16.93 -8.31
N ASP A 708 81.11 -15.76 -8.20
CA ASP A 708 81.37 -14.84 -9.29
C ASP A 708 82.12 -15.46 -10.49
N SER A 709 81.65 -15.18 -11.69
CA SER A 709 82.46 -14.91 -12.87
C SER A 709 81.64 -14.31 -13.99
#